data_859dc0379c82681f58367137e85b7864
#
_entry.id   859dc0379c82681f58367137e85b7864
#
_cell.length_a   1.000
_cell.length_b   1.000
_cell.length_c   1.000
_cell.angle_alpha   90.00
_cell.angle_beta   90.00
_cell.angle_gamma   90.00
#
_symmetry.space_group_name_H-M   'P 1'
#
loop_
_entity.id
_entity.type
_entity.pdbx_description
1 polymer ?
#
loop_
_entity_poly.entity_id
_entity_poly.type
_entity_poly.pdbx_seq_one_letter_code
_entity_poly.pdbx_strand_id
1 'polypeptide(L)'
;MPLKSLAWAFLLVAVSGAAHADNTVQITIDPTSGRQPISPYIYGTNQDLPGVASPGARRFGGDRLTGYNWETNASNAGNDYIDNSDNYLVASLPASEQSIPAVALTSFHQQSLTDGTPYTVLTLQMAGYVAADENGPVTAAQAAPSSRWNVVVNNTPGGAFPPTPNLADGTVYMDEVLYHILGQFGPGVGSTGVKGYDLDNEPSLWPSTHPYLHPAQTTCAEIVSKSTALAKTIKRMDPTADVLGGVFYGSAAYFTFQSAPDWASIQNATGDRWFLDYFLAQMSSASATAGTRLMDVLDLHRYSDENVSGTGPDQSITQQTNYADTATDMDRVQAPRVLWDPTYVENSWVQQYYSQFLPWIPNIQASIATRYPGTKLSFTEYSYGGESDISGGLAQADVLGIYGKYGVYLGCVWILHGSPAPLYTAAAFNLYLDYDGQGGRFGSTSVSETDSDIVNTSAYASVDAAGALHVVVLNKSYTAPADLTFQIGGSSGFSSANVYAFDASTTNVTARSSGTVAGNRMTYTLAPLTAAHFVFQSSGGAPAFASGPSSQTVASGATAVFTAAANASAYQWELNGSALVNGTSVSGATGPELVINSVTGASAGTYTCVATNTSGSTTSPSATLTVNATSNPGRLVNISCRAQVGTGPNILIAGFVVGGAGTSGQESLLIRGSGPALIPFKVSGTLPDPQLQLISSANAVLGTSEGWGGNAQIAAAAASVNAFTWMAASSHDAALLEGLPVGAYTAQVAGQSGDTGVALAEVYDTTPAGTYAAATPRLVNISTRAQVGTGGNILIAGFVIGGTTAETVLVRASGPALVPFKVSGTLADPQLKLYQSNPDGSSTLLQTNTGWGGDPEIAAEATRVAAFSWGSSATPDSALLLTLPPGAYTAQVAGASGDTGIALIEVYEVQ
;
A
#
# COMPACT_ATOMS: atom_id res chain seq x y z
N MET A 1 -6.78 -42.68 93.92
CA MET A 1 -6.22 -41.43 93.37
C MET A 1 -5.24 -41.76 92.23
N PRO A 2 -5.53 -41.59 91.03
CA PRO A 2 -4.48 -41.72 90.04
C PRO A 2 -4.32 -40.42 89.23
N LEU A 3 -3.07 -40.14 88.90
CA LEU A 3 -2.61 -39.07 88.01
C LEU A 3 -3.03 -39.33 86.63
N LYS A 4 -3.58 -38.29 85.89
CA LYS A 4 -3.75 -38.30 84.46
C LYS A 4 -2.62 -37.56 83.81
N SER A 5 -1.89 -38.29 82.95
CA SER A 5 -0.91 -37.74 81.96
C SER A 5 -1.59 -36.95 80.84
N LEU A 6 -1.17 -35.68 80.59
CA LEU A 6 -1.49 -34.91 79.47
C LEU A 6 -0.53 -35.25 78.34
N ALA A 7 -1.09 -35.82 77.23
CA ALA A 7 -0.37 -35.97 75.99
C ALA A 7 -0.65 -34.70 75.11
N TRP A 8 0.38 -34.02 74.69
CA TRP A 8 0.34 -32.96 73.69
C TRP A 8 0.34 -33.57 72.27
N ALA A 9 -0.77 -33.43 71.51
CA ALA A 9 -0.79 -33.74 70.10
C ALA A 9 -0.31 -32.53 69.34
N PHE A 10 0.84 -32.67 68.61
CA PHE A 10 1.25 -31.69 67.61
C PHE A 10 0.34 -31.89 66.39
N LEU A 11 -0.46 -30.85 66.11
CA LEU A 11 -1.20 -30.77 64.87
C LEU A 11 -0.26 -30.28 63.72
N LEU A 12 0.20 -31.18 62.87
CA LEU A 12 0.84 -30.84 61.61
C LEU A 12 -0.22 -30.20 60.72
N VAL A 13 -0.19 -28.87 60.53
CA VAL A 13 -0.95 -28.20 59.45
C VAL A 13 -0.15 -28.49 58.18
N ALA A 14 -0.62 -29.44 57.41
CA ALA A 14 -0.20 -29.55 56.00
C ALA A 14 -0.75 -28.34 55.27
N VAL A 15 0.11 -27.39 54.90
CA VAL A 15 -0.20 -26.36 53.88
C VAL A 15 -0.33 -27.12 52.58
N SER A 16 -1.55 -27.45 52.22
CA SER A 16 -1.86 -27.85 50.82
C SER A 16 -1.56 -26.61 49.93
N GLY A 17 -0.44 -26.68 49.22
CA GLY A 17 -0.22 -25.79 48.11
C GLY A 17 -1.44 -25.92 47.17
N ALA A 18 -2.16 -24.85 47.03
CA ALA A 18 -3.16 -24.80 45.96
C ALA A 18 -2.40 -25.10 44.66
N ALA A 19 -2.75 -26.19 44.01
CA ALA A 19 -2.35 -26.41 42.63
C ALA A 19 -2.91 -25.23 41.86
N HIS A 20 -2.01 -24.36 41.37
CA HIS A 20 -2.39 -23.38 40.35
C HIS A 20 -2.96 -24.18 39.18
N ALA A 21 -4.15 -23.83 38.75
CA ALA A 21 -4.66 -24.30 37.47
C ALA A 21 -3.56 -23.99 36.44
N ASP A 22 -3.31 -24.95 35.56
CA ASP A 22 -2.25 -24.85 34.54
C ASP A 22 -2.67 -23.76 33.55
N ASN A 23 -2.20 -22.51 33.75
CA ASN A 23 -2.48 -21.33 32.90
C ASN A 23 -1.51 -21.26 31.71
N THR A 24 -1.06 -22.42 31.25
CA THR A 24 -0.13 -22.50 30.10
C THR A 24 -0.86 -22.11 28.80
N VAL A 25 -0.41 -21.02 28.19
CA VAL A 25 -0.90 -20.56 26.89
C VAL A 25 0.14 -20.88 25.83
N GLN A 26 -0.27 -21.64 24.82
CA GLN A 26 0.58 -21.93 23.68
C GLN A 26 0.35 -20.94 22.54
N ILE A 27 1.41 -20.28 22.13
CA ILE A 27 1.43 -19.39 20.96
C ILE A 27 2.30 -20.04 19.88
N THR A 28 1.68 -20.48 18.80
CA THR A 28 2.40 -21.08 17.67
C THR A 28 2.48 -20.06 16.55
N ILE A 29 3.68 -19.85 16.01
CA ILE A 29 3.95 -18.83 15.00
C ILE A 29 4.68 -19.47 13.83
N ASP A 30 4.24 -19.18 12.60
CA ASP A 30 4.98 -19.51 11.38
C ASP A 30 5.31 -18.23 10.60
N PRO A 31 6.56 -17.71 10.70
CA PRO A 31 6.97 -16.48 10.03
C PRO A 31 6.93 -16.55 8.50
N THR A 32 6.79 -17.77 7.93
CA THR A 32 6.83 -18.02 6.50
C THR A 32 5.46 -18.17 5.85
N SER A 33 4.40 -18.31 6.65
CA SER A 33 3.02 -18.52 6.18
C SER A 33 2.07 -17.41 6.61
N GLY A 34 0.92 -17.33 5.92
CA GLY A 34 -0.13 -16.34 6.24
C GLY A 34 0.33 -14.89 6.07
N ARG A 35 1.34 -14.64 5.24
CA ARG A 35 1.97 -13.32 5.10
C ARG A 35 1.01 -12.34 4.42
N GLN A 36 0.70 -11.26 5.11
CA GLN A 36 -0.14 -10.16 4.60
C GLN A 36 0.46 -8.81 5.01
N PRO A 37 0.44 -7.81 4.13
CA PRO A 37 0.89 -6.46 4.50
C PRO A 37 -0.01 -5.88 5.60
N ILE A 38 0.61 -5.28 6.61
CA ILE A 38 -0.07 -4.45 7.61
C ILE A 38 -0.07 -3.02 7.11
N SER A 39 -1.25 -2.42 6.97
CA SER A 39 -1.33 -1.01 6.59
C SER A 39 -0.77 -0.12 7.71
N PRO A 40 0.15 0.79 7.42
CA PRO A 40 0.64 1.74 8.43
C PRO A 40 -0.44 2.70 8.92
N TYR A 41 -1.54 2.82 8.20
CA TYR A 41 -2.63 3.78 8.46
C TYR A 41 -3.62 3.30 9.52
N ILE A 42 -3.52 2.05 10.00
CA ILE A 42 -4.36 1.57 11.12
C ILE A 42 -4.01 2.22 12.46
N TYR A 43 -2.85 2.86 12.55
CA TYR A 43 -2.38 3.58 13.73
C TYR A 43 -2.73 5.06 13.67
N GLY A 44 -3.97 5.38 13.30
CA GLY A 44 -4.44 6.74 13.12
C GLY A 44 -5.22 7.30 14.31
N THR A 45 -5.38 8.63 14.34
CA THR A 45 -6.06 9.37 15.39
C THR A 45 -6.95 10.49 14.82
N ASN A 46 -8.01 10.84 15.53
CA ASN A 46 -8.79 12.08 15.31
C ASN A 46 -8.27 13.24 16.20
N GLN A 47 -7.78 12.91 17.40
CA GLN A 47 -7.20 13.85 18.36
C GLN A 47 -5.74 13.48 18.63
N ASP A 48 -4.92 14.48 19.00
CA ASP A 48 -3.53 14.23 19.37
C ASP A 48 -3.44 13.41 20.65
N LEU A 49 -2.61 12.37 20.62
CA LEU A 49 -2.36 11.49 21.76
C LEU A 49 -1.06 11.89 22.48
N PRO A 50 -1.07 11.97 23.83
CA PRO A 50 0.14 12.32 24.59
C PRO A 50 1.28 11.34 24.32
N GLY A 51 2.43 11.82 23.84
CA GLY A 51 3.63 11.01 23.63
C GLY A 51 3.59 10.11 22.39
N VAL A 52 2.61 10.25 21.49
CA VAL A 52 2.57 9.62 20.16
C VAL A 52 2.97 10.66 19.13
N ALA A 53 4.23 10.65 18.69
CA ALA A 53 4.80 11.74 17.89
C ALA A 53 4.39 11.71 16.41
N SER A 54 4.15 10.50 15.84
CA SER A 54 3.89 10.35 14.41
C SER A 54 2.88 9.21 14.20
N PRO A 55 1.58 9.48 14.34
CA PRO A 55 0.54 8.49 14.05
C PRO A 55 0.54 8.12 12.57
N GLY A 56 0.05 6.91 12.25
CA GLY A 56 -0.02 6.42 10.86
C GLY A 56 -0.99 7.19 9.98
N ALA A 57 -2.02 7.79 10.58
CA ALA A 57 -3.00 8.65 9.91
C ALA A 57 -3.55 9.71 10.88
N ARG A 58 -4.04 10.82 10.33
CA ARG A 58 -4.85 11.81 11.06
C ARG A 58 -6.10 12.14 10.26
N ARG A 59 -7.24 12.17 10.92
CA ARG A 59 -8.51 12.55 10.32
C ARG A 59 -9.03 13.85 10.94
N PHE A 60 -9.46 14.77 10.08
CA PHE A 60 -10.20 15.95 10.46
C PHE A 60 -11.67 15.75 10.10
N GLY A 61 -12.42 15.26 11.06
CA GLY A 61 -13.81 14.85 10.94
C GLY A 61 -14.65 15.24 12.16
N GLY A 62 -15.79 14.56 12.31
CA GLY A 62 -16.78 14.81 13.37
C GLY A 62 -17.89 15.76 12.94
N ASP A 63 -18.96 15.81 13.74
CA ASP A 63 -20.24 16.48 13.40
C ASP A 63 -20.09 17.93 12.98
N ARG A 64 -19.18 18.67 13.61
CA ARG A 64 -18.96 20.09 13.28
C ARG A 64 -18.50 20.32 11.85
N LEU A 65 -17.82 19.33 11.22
CA LEU A 65 -17.37 19.44 9.84
C LEU A 65 -18.53 19.37 8.84
N THR A 66 -19.64 18.73 9.16
CA THR A 66 -20.87 18.75 8.34
C THR A 66 -21.40 20.17 8.12
N GLY A 67 -21.32 21.03 9.15
CA GLY A 67 -21.75 22.43 9.09
C GLY A 67 -20.65 23.45 8.78
N TYR A 68 -19.45 23.01 8.34
CA TYR A 68 -18.30 23.86 8.12
C TYR A 68 -18.31 24.54 6.76
N ASN A 69 -18.17 25.88 6.77
CA ASN A 69 -18.02 26.71 5.59
C ASN A 69 -16.54 27.05 5.38
N TRP A 70 -15.92 26.43 4.40
CA TRP A 70 -14.49 26.62 4.10
C TRP A 70 -14.13 28.04 3.64
N GLU A 71 -15.08 28.79 3.08
CA GLU A 71 -14.85 30.13 2.55
C GLU A 71 -14.64 31.18 3.67
N THR A 72 -15.38 31.02 4.79
CA THR A 72 -15.37 31.92 5.94
C THR A 72 -14.77 31.32 7.20
N ASN A 73 -14.58 30.00 7.25
CA ASN A 73 -14.25 29.19 8.41
C ASN A 73 -15.32 29.16 9.51
N ALA A 74 -16.51 29.73 9.28
CA ALA A 74 -17.65 29.53 10.17
C ALA A 74 -18.05 28.06 10.19
N SER A 75 -18.48 27.55 11.34
CA SER A 75 -18.98 26.19 11.48
C SER A 75 -20.19 26.14 12.41
N ASN A 76 -21.12 25.22 12.17
CA ASN A 76 -22.25 24.98 13.07
C ASN A 76 -22.04 23.66 13.83
N ALA A 77 -22.15 23.70 15.14
CA ALA A 77 -21.90 22.59 16.03
C ALA A 77 -23.02 21.54 16.05
N GLY A 78 -24.17 21.84 15.42
CA GLY A 78 -25.34 20.98 15.57
C GLY A 78 -25.76 20.80 17.04
N ASN A 79 -26.33 19.66 17.35
CA ASN A 79 -26.75 19.29 18.70
C ASN A 79 -25.60 19.10 19.69
N ASP A 80 -24.35 18.95 19.22
CA ASP A 80 -23.19 18.83 20.10
C ASP A 80 -23.01 20.05 21.01
N TYR A 81 -23.35 21.22 20.48
CA TYR A 81 -23.31 22.44 21.30
C TYR A 81 -24.42 23.43 20.86
N ILE A 82 -25.65 23.17 21.26
CA ILE A 82 -26.83 24.07 21.13
C ILE A 82 -27.03 24.67 19.73
N ASP A 83 -26.70 23.93 18.66
CA ASP A 83 -26.74 24.42 17.27
C ASP A 83 -25.97 25.73 17.04
N ASN A 84 -24.86 25.92 17.74
CA ASN A 84 -24.08 27.16 17.72
C ASN A 84 -23.29 27.31 16.43
N SER A 85 -23.44 28.45 15.76
CA SER A 85 -22.59 28.88 14.66
C SER A 85 -21.49 29.81 15.16
N ASP A 86 -20.23 29.42 14.96
CA ASP A 86 -19.06 30.16 15.46
C ASP A 86 -17.81 29.82 14.60
N ASN A 87 -16.64 30.37 15.00
CA ASN A 87 -15.33 30.10 14.38
C ASN A 87 -14.48 29.07 15.18
N TYR A 88 -15.11 28.17 15.91
CA TYR A 88 -14.42 27.24 16.82
C TYR A 88 -13.23 26.49 16.17
N LEU A 89 -13.38 26.05 14.92
CA LEU A 89 -12.35 25.26 14.22
C LEU A 89 -11.05 26.04 13.96
N VAL A 90 -11.11 27.37 13.99
CA VAL A 90 -9.95 28.25 13.76
C VAL A 90 -9.62 29.13 14.96
N ALA A 91 -10.39 29.05 16.05
CA ALA A 91 -10.27 29.94 17.20
C ALA A 91 -8.89 29.89 17.89
N SER A 92 -8.17 28.76 17.76
CA SER A 92 -6.82 28.60 18.29
C SER A 92 -5.72 29.20 17.41
N LEU A 93 -6.03 29.54 16.14
CA LEU A 93 -5.09 30.14 15.21
C LEU A 93 -4.89 31.64 15.48
N PRO A 94 -3.78 32.25 15.02
CA PRO A 94 -3.62 33.70 15.06
C PRO A 94 -4.78 34.42 14.38
N ALA A 95 -5.26 35.51 14.96
CA ALA A 95 -6.41 36.25 14.43
C ALA A 95 -6.26 36.71 12.97
N SER A 96 -5.04 36.94 12.51
CA SER A 96 -4.72 37.28 11.11
C SER A 96 -4.91 36.09 10.14
N GLU A 97 -5.02 34.87 10.63
CA GLU A 97 -5.15 33.66 9.82
C GLU A 97 -6.59 33.13 9.81
N GLN A 98 -7.39 33.44 10.83
CA GLN A 98 -8.75 32.88 11.00
C GLN A 98 -9.71 33.18 9.84
N SER A 99 -9.45 34.24 9.05
CA SER A 99 -10.26 34.59 7.89
C SER A 99 -9.69 34.09 6.54
N ILE A 100 -8.58 33.35 6.55
CA ILE A 100 -8.03 32.73 5.33
C ILE A 100 -8.93 31.58 4.92
N PRO A 101 -9.45 31.53 3.67
CA PRO A 101 -10.30 30.43 3.22
C PRO A 101 -9.65 29.06 3.40
N ALA A 102 -10.43 28.09 3.87
CA ALA A 102 -10.03 26.71 4.14
C ALA A 102 -8.92 26.53 5.18
N VAL A 103 -8.58 27.55 5.99
CA VAL A 103 -7.44 27.46 6.92
C VAL A 103 -7.65 26.36 7.99
N ALA A 104 -8.87 26.04 8.38
CA ALA A 104 -9.10 24.91 9.28
C ALA A 104 -8.60 23.57 8.67
N LEU A 105 -8.88 23.33 7.38
CA LEU A 105 -8.44 22.12 6.67
C LEU A 105 -6.93 22.15 6.40
N THR A 106 -6.43 23.29 5.90
CA THR A 106 -5.04 23.40 5.45
C THR A 106 -4.05 23.44 6.61
N SER A 107 -4.40 24.08 7.74
CA SER A 107 -3.56 24.08 8.95
C SER A 107 -3.50 22.68 9.58
N PHE A 108 -4.62 21.96 9.63
CA PHE A 108 -4.65 20.58 10.13
C PHE A 108 -3.75 19.67 9.26
N HIS A 109 -3.86 19.79 7.94
CA HIS A 109 -3.01 19.00 7.04
C HIS A 109 -1.54 19.41 7.14
N GLN A 110 -1.23 20.71 7.23
CA GLN A 110 0.14 21.20 7.42
C GLN A 110 0.74 20.69 8.74
N GLN A 111 -0.05 20.62 9.81
CA GLN A 111 0.40 20.02 11.08
C GLN A 111 0.70 18.53 10.89
N SER A 112 -0.18 17.79 10.18
CA SER A 112 0.07 16.36 9.87
C SER A 112 1.38 16.14 9.12
N LEU A 113 1.70 17.00 8.14
CA LEU A 113 2.98 16.95 7.42
C LEU A 113 4.17 17.26 8.35
N THR A 114 4.01 18.23 9.26
CA THR A 114 5.04 18.60 10.24
C THR A 114 5.34 17.46 11.20
N ASP A 115 4.31 16.73 11.62
CA ASP A 115 4.42 15.57 12.52
C ASP A 115 4.89 14.31 11.79
N GLY A 116 5.10 14.38 10.47
CA GLY A 116 5.50 13.24 9.66
C GLY A 116 4.41 12.18 9.47
N THR A 117 3.14 12.55 9.65
CA THR A 117 1.99 11.65 9.44
C THR A 117 1.80 11.38 7.94
N PRO A 118 1.85 10.12 7.49
CA PRO A 118 1.85 9.81 6.07
C PRO A 118 0.48 9.93 5.39
N TYR A 119 -0.61 9.94 6.17
CA TYR A 119 -1.98 9.93 5.64
C TYR A 119 -2.88 10.91 6.39
N THR A 120 -3.38 11.92 5.68
CA THR A 120 -4.39 12.85 6.20
C THR A 120 -5.72 12.60 5.50
N VAL A 121 -6.80 12.53 6.27
CA VAL A 121 -8.19 12.51 5.79
C VAL A 121 -8.83 13.85 6.11
N LEU A 122 -9.46 14.49 5.13
CA LEU A 122 -10.24 15.71 5.30
C LEU A 122 -11.70 15.47 4.92
N THR A 123 -12.62 15.94 5.76
CA THR A 123 -14.06 15.82 5.54
C THR A 123 -14.57 16.94 4.62
N LEU A 124 -15.28 16.57 3.55
CA LEU A 124 -15.96 17.49 2.62
C LEU A 124 -17.47 17.40 2.78
N GLN A 125 -18.14 18.54 2.76
CA GLN A 125 -19.56 18.70 3.10
C GLN A 125 -20.46 18.22 1.96
N MET A 126 -21.51 17.48 2.30
CA MET A 126 -22.55 17.06 1.35
C MET A 126 -23.98 17.08 1.92
N ALA A 127 -24.16 17.48 3.18
CA ALA A 127 -25.49 17.55 3.80
C ALA A 127 -26.44 18.54 3.09
N GLY A 128 -25.89 19.54 2.41
CA GLY A 128 -26.62 20.47 1.55
C GLY A 128 -26.51 21.94 1.97
N TYR A 129 -26.18 22.21 3.22
CA TYR A 129 -25.98 23.55 3.76
C TYR A 129 -24.78 23.57 4.71
N VAL A 130 -24.19 24.76 4.91
CA VAL A 130 -23.14 25.06 5.88
C VAL A 130 -23.43 26.41 6.56
N ALA A 131 -22.76 26.71 7.68
CA ALA A 131 -22.93 27.97 8.38
C ALA A 131 -22.61 29.17 7.48
N ALA A 132 -23.50 30.13 7.40
CA ALA A 132 -23.26 31.40 6.69
C ALA A 132 -22.57 32.45 7.57
N ASP A 133 -22.61 32.29 8.89
CA ASP A 133 -22.15 33.28 9.86
C ASP A 133 -21.68 32.63 11.17
N GLU A 134 -21.13 33.46 12.06
CA GLU A 134 -20.64 33.07 13.42
C GLU A 134 -21.54 33.67 14.53
N ASN A 135 -22.85 33.90 14.26
CA ASN A 135 -23.74 34.68 15.13
C ASN A 135 -24.39 33.86 16.23
N GLY A 136 -23.76 32.79 16.70
CA GLY A 136 -24.27 32.03 17.84
C GLY A 136 -25.38 31.03 17.47
N PRO A 137 -26.16 30.58 18.48
CA PRO A 137 -27.14 29.49 18.29
C PRO A 137 -28.18 29.79 17.20
N VAL A 138 -28.48 28.76 16.41
CA VAL A 138 -29.56 28.75 15.42
C VAL A 138 -30.84 28.22 16.05
N THR A 139 -31.97 28.80 15.73
CA THR A 139 -33.29 28.37 16.20
C THR A 139 -34.07 27.64 15.11
N ALA A 140 -35.12 26.93 15.48
CA ALA A 140 -35.99 26.23 14.53
C ALA A 140 -36.57 27.15 13.44
N ALA A 141 -36.82 28.40 13.76
CA ALA A 141 -37.32 29.41 12.81
C ALA A 141 -36.24 29.88 11.82
N GLN A 142 -34.99 29.58 12.11
CA GLN A 142 -33.82 29.90 11.29
C GLN A 142 -33.23 28.64 10.60
N ALA A 143 -33.95 27.52 10.66
CA ALA A 143 -33.54 26.31 9.95
C ALA A 143 -33.36 26.55 8.43
N ALA A 144 -32.54 25.75 7.79
CA ALA A 144 -32.32 25.84 6.35
C ALA A 144 -33.61 25.50 5.54
N PRO A 145 -33.88 26.25 4.45
CA PRO A 145 -33.09 27.37 3.93
C PRO A 145 -33.39 28.69 4.64
N SER A 146 -32.38 29.39 5.10
CA SER A 146 -32.49 30.75 5.64
C SER A 146 -31.17 31.50 5.48
N SER A 147 -31.10 32.79 5.85
CA SER A 147 -29.86 33.58 5.77
C SER A 147 -28.76 33.14 6.75
N ARG A 148 -29.03 32.16 7.64
CA ARG A 148 -28.02 31.54 8.51
C ARG A 148 -27.22 30.44 7.81
N TRP A 149 -27.57 30.10 6.56
CA TRP A 149 -27.01 28.97 5.84
C TRP A 149 -26.62 29.32 4.41
N ASN A 150 -25.46 28.87 3.98
CA ASN A 150 -25.04 28.85 2.58
C ASN A 150 -25.30 27.47 1.98
N VAL A 151 -25.65 27.45 0.69
CA VAL A 151 -25.94 26.20 -0.01
C VAL A 151 -24.64 25.52 -0.43
N VAL A 152 -24.52 24.23 -0.23
CA VAL A 152 -23.39 23.41 -0.69
C VAL A 152 -23.67 22.90 -2.10
N VAL A 153 -22.75 23.17 -3.02
CA VAL A 153 -22.79 22.70 -4.41
C VAL A 153 -21.46 22.04 -4.79
N ASN A 154 -21.53 20.91 -5.48
CA ASN A 154 -20.33 20.15 -5.79
C ASN A 154 -19.42 20.81 -6.85
N ASN A 155 -19.98 21.56 -7.81
CA ASN A 155 -19.21 22.09 -8.95
C ASN A 155 -19.53 23.55 -9.22
N THR A 156 -18.47 24.33 -9.36
CA THR A 156 -18.54 25.76 -9.74
C THR A 156 -19.09 25.91 -11.15
N PRO A 157 -20.09 26.81 -11.39
CA PRO A 157 -20.60 27.08 -12.70
C PRO A 157 -19.50 27.59 -13.65
N GLY A 158 -19.38 26.97 -14.82
CA GLY A 158 -18.38 27.34 -15.83
C GLY A 158 -16.95 26.85 -15.55
N GLY A 159 -16.67 26.23 -14.38
CA GLY A 159 -15.39 25.58 -14.04
C GLY A 159 -14.20 26.54 -13.93
N ALA A 160 -14.43 27.84 -13.73
CA ALA A 160 -13.39 28.83 -13.48
C ALA A 160 -13.25 29.04 -11.96
N PHE A 161 -12.08 28.78 -11.41
CA PHE A 161 -11.79 28.95 -9.98
C PHE A 161 -11.17 30.32 -9.71
N PRO A 162 -11.87 31.23 -9.00
CA PRO A 162 -11.28 32.50 -8.59
C PRO A 162 -10.20 32.30 -7.52
N PRO A 163 -9.22 33.20 -7.41
CA PRO A 163 -8.19 33.12 -6.36
C PRO A 163 -8.75 33.32 -4.94
N THR A 164 -9.95 33.90 -4.82
CA THR A 164 -10.68 34.10 -3.56
C THR A 164 -12.15 33.75 -3.79
N PRO A 165 -12.83 33.06 -2.84
CA PRO A 165 -14.23 32.69 -2.99
C PRO A 165 -15.15 33.91 -3.04
N ASN A 166 -16.34 33.73 -3.65
CA ASN A 166 -17.34 34.78 -3.74
C ASN A 166 -18.33 34.71 -2.56
N LEU A 167 -18.03 35.36 -1.49
CA LEU A 167 -18.85 35.35 -0.25
C LEU A 167 -20.25 35.97 -0.42
N ALA A 168 -20.57 36.55 -1.59
CA ALA A 168 -21.83 37.25 -1.78
C ALA A 168 -22.92 36.42 -2.48
N ASP A 169 -22.62 35.25 -3.02
CA ASP A 169 -23.57 34.43 -3.78
C ASP A 169 -24.35 33.42 -2.90
N GLY A 170 -23.98 33.27 -1.62
CA GLY A 170 -24.65 32.38 -0.67
C GLY A 170 -24.44 30.89 -0.99
N THR A 171 -23.42 30.55 -1.78
CA THR A 171 -23.13 29.20 -2.24
C THR A 171 -21.68 28.84 -1.97
N VAL A 172 -21.45 27.64 -1.49
CA VAL A 172 -20.12 27.08 -1.19
C VAL A 172 -19.85 25.91 -2.12
N TYR A 173 -18.74 25.97 -2.87
CA TYR A 173 -18.44 24.99 -3.91
C TYR A 173 -17.36 24.00 -3.45
N MET A 174 -17.63 22.71 -3.60
CA MET A 174 -16.69 21.64 -3.16
C MET A 174 -15.51 21.48 -4.13
N ASP A 175 -15.66 21.74 -5.42
CA ASP A 175 -14.52 21.71 -6.33
C ASP A 175 -13.58 22.92 -6.13
N GLU A 176 -14.08 24.02 -5.61
CA GLU A 176 -13.27 25.20 -5.33
C GLU A 176 -12.37 25.01 -4.09
N VAL A 177 -12.88 24.40 -2.99
CA VAL A 177 -12.02 24.03 -1.86
C VAL A 177 -10.95 23.02 -2.28
N LEU A 178 -11.29 22.02 -3.12
CA LEU A 178 -10.32 21.09 -3.66
C LEU A 178 -9.25 21.80 -4.50
N TYR A 179 -9.64 22.79 -5.31
CA TYR A 179 -8.70 23.61 -6.07
C TYR A 179 -7.72 24.35 -5.16
N HIS A 180 -8.18 24.93 -4.04
CA HIS A 180 -7.34 25.59 -3.06
C HIS A 180 -6.35 24.61 -2.39
N ILE A 181 -6.82 23.45 -1.95
CA ILE A 181 -5.99 22.41 -1.33
C ILE A 181 -4.93 21.90 -2.31
N LEU A 182 -5.32 21.59 -3.54
CA LEU A 182 -4.41 21.15 -4.60
C LEU A 182 -3.39 22.22 -4.99
N GLY A 183 -3.80 23.49 -5.00
CA GLY A 183 -2.90 24.60 -5.27
C GLY A 183 -1.81 24.78 -4.21
N GLN A 184 -2.10 24.43 -2.96
CA GLN A 184 -1.16 24.55 -1.84
C GLN A 184 -0.29 23.32 -1.66
N PHE A 185 -0.84 22.11 -1.78
CA PHE A 185 -0.18 20.86 -1.39
C PHE A 185 0.08 19.90 -2.54
N GLY A 186 -0.52 20.16 -3.71
CA GLY A 186 -0.47 19.24 -4.84
C GLY A 186 -1.42 18.03 -4.70
N PRO A 187 -1.39 17.10 -5.69
CA PRO A 187 -2.29 15.94 -5.72
C PRO A 187 -1.94 14.90 -4.65
N GLY A 188 -2.90 14.07 -4.28
CA GLY A 188 -2.79 13.05 -3.24
C GLY A 188 -1.64 12.06 -3.44
N VAL A 189 -1.22 11.78 -4.68
CA VAL A 189 -0.03 10.97 -4.96
C VAL A 189 1.27 11.64 -4.53
N GLY A 190 1.32 12.97 -4.46
CA GLY A 190 2.49 13.74 -4.05
C GLY A 190 2.84 13.55 -2.57
N SER A 191 4.08 13.81 -2.19
CA SER A 191 4.54 13.68 -0.79
C SER A 191 3.83 14.64 0.17
N THR A 192 3.33 15.76 -0.33
CA THR A 192 2.62 16.79 0.43
C THR A 192 1.12 16.83 0.20
N GLY A 193 0.57 16.00 -0.71
CA GLY A 193 -0.86 15.99 -1.04
C GLY A 193 -1.72 15.33 0.03
N VAL A 194 -2.96 15.77 0.15
CA VAL A 194 -3.99 15.14 1.00
C VAL A 194 -4.32 13.76 0.43
N LYS A 195 -4.21 12.72 1.25
CA LYS A 195 -4.35 11.33 0.80
C LYS A 195 -5.78 10.86 0.68
N GLY A 196 -6.68 11.38 1.50
CA GLY A 196 -8.06 10.94 1.53
C GLY A 196 -9.05 12.05 1.82
N TYR A 197 -10.26 11.92 1.26
CA TYR A 197 -11.38 12.80 1.52
C TYR A 197 -12.59 11.98 1.94
N ASP A 198 -13.15 12.31 3.12
CA ASP A 198 -14.41 11.76 3.61
C ASP A 198 -15.60 12.40 2.90
N LEU A 199 -16.59 11.58 2.59
CA LEU A 199 -17.89 12.02 2.08
C LEU A 199 -18.82 12.40 3.24
N ASP A 200 -18.57 13.56 3.87
CA ASP A 200 -19.24 14.11 5.06
C ASP A 200 -19.01 13.27 6.34
N ASN A 201 -19.77 13.52 7.39
CA ASN A 201 -19.75 12.82 8.66
C ASN A 201 -21.13 12.27 8.99
N GLU A 202 -21.23 11.00 9.33
CA GLU A 202 -22.41 10.29 9.87
C GLU A 202 -23.76 10.66 9.23
N PRO A 203 -23.91 10.55 7.91
CA PRO A 203 -25.08 11.09 7.20
C PRO A 203 -26.41 10.47 7.61
N SER A 204 -26.42 9.31 8.26
CA SER A 204 -27.62 8.71 8.83
C SER A 204 -28.14 9.45 10.07
N LEU A 205 -27.28 10.24 10.71
CA LEU A 205 -27.60 11.01 11.92
C LEU A 205 -27.91 12.49 11.65
N TRP A 206 -27.74 13.04 10.45
CA TRP A 206 -27.96 14.46 10.18
C TRP A 206 -29.27 15.01 10.76
N PRO A 207 -30.42 14.32 10.71
CA PRO A 207 -31.66 14.83 11.30
C PRO A 207 -31.61 15.02 12.82
N SER A 208 -30.74 14.28 13.50
CA SER A 208 -30.57 14.35 14.95
C SER A 208 -29.37 15.21 15.36
N THR A 209 -28.27 15.14 14.63
CA THR A 209 -27.08 15.93 14.96
C THR A 209 -27.17 17.36 14.41
N HIS A 210 -27.82 17.54 13.26
CA HIS A 210 -27.98 18.84 12.58
C HIS A 210 -29.43 19.14 12.23
N PRO A 211 -30.36 19.19 13.19
CA PRO A 211 -31.80 19.30 12.93
C PRO A 211 -32.23 20.58 12.19
N TYR A 212 -31.40 21.63 12.23
CA TYR A 212 -31.70 22.88 11.55
C TYR A 212 -30.98 23.03 10.20
N LEU A 213 -30.02 22.15 9.92
CA LEU A 213 -29.34 22.06 8.64
C LEU A 213 -30.02 21.03 7.75
N HIS A 214 -30.32 19.83 8.27
CA HIS A 214 -30.93 18.70 7.56
C HIS A 214 -32.04 18.04 8.37
N PRO A 215 -33.25 18.69 8.49
CA PRO A 215 -34.32 18.24 9.40
C PRO A 215 -35.03 16.96 8.97
N ALA A 216 -34.96 16.59 7.67
CA ALA A 216 -35.61 15.39 7.17
C ALA A 216 -34.74 14.15 7.38
N GLN A 217 -35.38 12.99 7.67
CA GLN A 217 -34.68 11.72 7.74
C GLN A 217 -33.98 11.44 6.39
N THR A 218 -32.67 11.21 6.43
CA THR A 218 -31.88 10.89 5.24
C THR A 218 -32.34 9.55 4.65
N THR A 219 -32.57 9.50 3.33
CA THR A 219 -32.97 8.27 2.65
C THR A 219 -31.76 7.53 2.08
N CYS A 220 -31.92 6.22 1.84
CA CYS A 220 -30.88 5.43 1.16
C CYS A 220 -30.62 5.96 -0.26
N ALA A 221 -31.64 6.40 -0.97
CA ALA A 221 -31.49 6.99 -2.30
C ALA A 221 -30.74 8.34 -2.27
N GLU A 222 -30.99 9.15 -1.26
CA GLU A 222 -30.32 10.44 -1.06
C GLU A 222 -28.82 10.25 -0.83
N ILE A 223 -28.43 9.39 0.11
CA ILE A 223 -27.02 9.20 0.43
C ILE A 223 -26.23 8.64 -0.75
N VAL A 224 -26.79 7.71 -1.52
CA VAL A 224 -26.16 7.20 -2.75
C VAL A 224 -25.98 8.32 -3.78
N SER A 225 -26.99 9.17 -3.96
CA SER A 225 -26.95 10.31 -4.91
C SER A 225 -25.88 11.33 -4.50
N LYS A 226 -25.88 11.76 -3.24
CA LYS A 226 -24.93 12.75 -2.69
C LYS A 226 -23.49 12.20 -2.73
N SER A 227 -23.27 10.98 -2.25
CA SER A 227 -21.97 10.31 -2.29
C SER A 227 -21.42 10.19 -3.71
N THR A 228 -22.27 9.77 -4.66
CA THR A 228 -21.88 9.68 -6.08
C THR A 228 -21.48 11.03 -6.65
N ALA A 229 -22.22 12.09 -6.32
CA ALA A 229 -21.98 13.43 -6.87
C ALA A 229 -20.68 14.03 -6.33
N LEU A 230 -20.46 14.00 -5.01
CA LEU A 230 -19.24 14.51 -4.39
C LEU A 230 -18.02 13.69 -4.79
N ALA A 231 -18.11 12.35 -4.80
CA ALA A 231 -17.02 11.47 -5.25
C ALA A 231 -16.60 11.75 -6.70
N LYS A 232 -17.53 12.02 -7.61
CA LYS A 232 -17.22 12.45 -8.99
C LYS A 232 -16.43 13.76 -9.00
N THR A 233 -16.79 14.70 -8.15
CA THR A 233 -16.09 15.98 -8.02
C THR A 233 -14.66 15.77 -7.51
N ILE A 234 -14.48 15.00 -6.45
CA ILE A 234 -13.14 14.66 -5.91
C ILE A 234 -12.30 13.99 -6.99
N LYS A 235 -12.81 12.93 -7.63
CA LYS A 235 -12.05 12.18 -8.66
C LYS A 235 -11.77 12.97 -9.93
N ARG A 236 -12.58 13.98 -10.23
CA ARG A 236 -12.30 14.94 -11.32
C ARG A 236 -11.17 15.90 -10.94
N MET A 237 -11.13 16.37 -9.70
CA MET A 237 -10.14 17.35 -9.23
C MET A 237 -8.83 16.68 -8.86
N ASP A 238 -8.90 15.59 -8.10
CA ASP A 238 -7.76 14.75 -7.71
C ASP A 238 -8.08 13.26 -7.90
N PRO A 239 -7.77 12.69 -9.06
CA PRO A 239 -8.00 11.26 -9.31
C PRO A 239 -7.11 10.35 -8.45
N THR A 240 -6.09 10.91 -7.79
CA THR A 240 -5.09 10.15 -7.03
C THR A 240 -5.38 10.07 -5.53
N ALA A 241 -6.24 10.93 -4.98
CA ALA A 241 -6.67 10.85 -3.60
C ALA A 241 -7.69 9.71 -3.40
N ASP A 242 -7.63 9.02 -2.27
CA ASP A 242 -8.65 8.06 -1.86
C ASP A 242 -9.96 8.82 -1.54
N VAL A 243 -11.09 8.28 -1.98
CA VAL A 243 -12.43 8.69 -1.55
C VAL A 243 -12.92 7.70 -0.52
N LEU A 244 -13.14 8.18 0.70
CA LEU A 244 -13.69 7.41 1.81
C LEU A 244 -15.19 7.65 1.85
N GLY A 245 -15.98 6.60 1.62
CA GLY A 245 -17.44 6.72 1.52
C GLY A 245 -18.17 5.84 2.50
N GLY A 246 -19.36 6.31 2.82
CA GLY A 246 -20.18 5.81 3.89
C GLY A 246 -20.06 6.70 5.12
N VAL A 247 -18.95 6.67 5.80
CA VAL A 247 -18.71 7.39 7.06
C VAL A 247 -19.90 7.17 8.01
N PHE A 248 -20.33 5.87 8.12
CA PHE A 248 -21.62 5.53 8.75
C PHE A 248 -21.47 5.31 10.24
N TYR A 249 -22.30 6.03 10.99
CA TYR A 249 -22.43 5.86 12.43
C TYR A 249 -22.95 4.48 12.81
N GLY A 250 -22.08 3.65 13.35
CA GLY A 250 -22.44 2.46 14.07
C GLY A 250 -23.37 1.45 13.38
N SER A 251 -23.75 0.45 14.13
CA SER A 251 -24.45 -0.76 13.68
C SER A 251 -25.81 -0.50 13.05
N ALA A 252 -26.61 0.45 13.59
CA ALA A 252 -27.92 0.76 13.06
C ALA A 252 -27.86 1.33 11.64
N ALA A 253 -26.83 2.11 11.33
CA ALA A 253 -26.62 2.61 9.97
C ALA A 253 -26.22 1.48 9.02
N TYR A 254 -25.42 0.50 9.46
CA TYR A 254 -25.02 -0.62 8.62
C TYR A 254 -26.20 -1.50 8.19
N PHE A 255 -27.18 -1.71 9.11
CA PHE A 255 -28.31 -2.58 8.86
C PHE A 255 -29.39 -1.96 8.00
N THR A 256 -29.81 -0.73 8.36
CA THR A 256 -31.02 -0.09 7.84
C THR A 256 -30.87 1.38 7.50
N PHE A 257 -29.64 1.89 7.50
CA PHE A 257 -29.32 3.31 7.40
C PHE A 257 -30.14 4.13 8.41
N GLN A 258 -30.04 3.73 9.68
CA GLN A 258 -30.76 4.34 10.82
C GLN A 258 -32.30 4.33 10.64
N SER A 259 -32.83 3.20 10.16
CA SER A 259 -34.26 3.04 9.82
C SER A 259 -34.73 4.03 8.74
N ALA A 260 -33.95 4.20 7.68
CA ALA A 260 -34.27 5.08 6.56
C ALA A 260 -35.67 4.74 6.00
N PRO A 261 -36.49 5.77 5.65
CA PRO A 261 -37.91 5.56 5.29
C PRO A 261 -38.11 4.75 3.99
N ASP A 262 -37.11 4.70 3.12
CA ASP A 262 -37.11 3.95 1.86
C ASP A 262 -36.45 2.56 1.97
N TRP A 263 -35.78 2.24 3.06
CA TRP A 263 -34.99 1.00 3.19
C TRP A 263 -35.85 -0.28 3.00
N ALA A 264 -36.99 -0.38 3.68
CA ALA A 264 -37.81 -1.59 3.57
C ALA A 264 -38.26 -1.88 2.13
N SER A 265 -38.57 -0.82 1.35
CA SER A 265 -38.93 -0.96 -0.06
C SER A 265 -37.74 -1.39 -0.92
N ILE A 266 -36.56 -0.80 -0.65
CA ILE A 266 -35.32 -1.16 -1.34
C ILE A 266 -34.94 -2.61 -1.05
N GLN A 267 -34.90 -3.00 0.20
CA GLN A 267 -34.54 -4.35 0.62
C GLN A 267 -35.45 -5.41 -0.02
N ASN A 268 -36.77 -5.16 -0.06
CA ASN A 268 -37.73 -6.05 -0.72
C ASN A 268 -37.48 -6.14 -2.25
N ALA A 269 -37.02 -5.09 -2.88
CA ALA A 269 -36.78 -5.06 -4.32
C ALA A 269 -35.43 -5.68 -4.71
N THR A 270 -34.38 -5.52 -3.87
CA THR A 270 -33.00 -5.95 -4.18
C THR A 270 -32.64 -7.29 -3.55
N GLY A 271 -33.26 -7.64 -2.42
CA GLY A 271 -32.89 -8.81 -1.61
C GLY A 271 -31.58 -8.64 -0.84
N ASP A 272 -31.09 -7.42 -0.66
CA ASP A 272 -29.86 -7.15 0.06
C ASP A 272 -30.01 -7.50 1.55
N ARG A 273 -28.97 -8.10 2.14
CA ARG A 273 -29.00 -8.55 3.55
C ARG A 273 -29.12 -7.38 4.51
N TRP A 274 -28.36 -6.30 4.24
CA TRP A 274 -28.27 -5.07 5.01
C TRP A 274 -28.02 -3.87 4.09
N PHE A 275 -28.10 -2.69 4.62
CA PHE A 275 -27.90 -1.46 3.85
C PHE A 275 -26.48 -1.35 3.24
N LEU A 276 -25.44 -1.87 3.92
CA LEU A 276 -24.08 -1.86 3.36
C LEU A 276 -23.98 -2.60 2.02
N ASP A 277 -24.68 -3.75 1.85
CA ASP A 277 -24.70 -4.47 0.57
C ASP A 277 -25.27 -3.59 -0.55
N TYR A 278 -26.39 -2.90 -0.26
CA TYR A 278 -27.01 -1.98 -1.20
C TYR A 278 -26.09 -0.80 -1.54
N PHE A 279 -25.55 -0.12 -0.54
CA PHE A 279 -24.67 1.06 -0.74
C PHE A 279 -23.45 0.71 -1.59
N LEU A 280 -22.75 -0.38 -1.26
CA LEU A 280 -21.61 -0.87 -2.03
C LEU A 280 -21.99 -1.17 -3.48
N ALA A 281 -23.13 -1.86 -3.72
CA ALA A 281 -23.60 -2.19 -5.05
C ALA A 281 -23.92 -0.92 -5.87
N GLN A 282 -24.55 0.10 -5.24
CA GLN A 282 -24.85 1.36 -5.91
C GLN A 282 -23.58 2.15 -6.26
N MET A 283 -22.60 2.24 -5.34
CA MET A 283 -21.33 2.90 -5.59
C MET A 283 -20.50 2.17 -6.66
N SER A 284 -20.55 0.86 -6.72
CA SER A 284 -19.97 0.05 -7.78
C SER A 284 -20.59 0.36 -9.14
N SER A 285 -21.93 0.38 -9.22
CA SER A 285 -22.69 0.74 -10.42
C SER A 285 -22.42 2.17 -10.90
N ALA A 286 -22.38 3.12 -9.95
CA ALA A 286 -22.06 4.52 -10.23
C ALA A 286 -20.63 4.66 -10.78
N SER A 287 -19.67 3.91 -10.25
CA SER A 287 -18.29 3.87 -10.72
C SER A 287 -18.18 3.30 -12.14
N ALA A 288 -18.88 2.21 -12.43
CA ALA A 288 -18.97 1.65 -13.79
C ALA A 288 -19.55 2.65 -14.77
N THR A 289 -20.60 3.37 -14.37
CA THR A 289 -21.22 4.42 -15.19
C THR A 289 -20.29 5.61 -15.42
N ALA A 290 -19.51 6.00 -14.40
CA ALA A 290 -18.55 7.10 -14.48
C ALA A 290 -17.26 6.73 -15.25
N GLY A 291 -17.00 5.45 -15.47
CA GLY A 291 -15.76 4.94 -16.07
C GLY A 291 -14.53 5.13 -15.21
N THR A 292 -14.71 5.40 -13.91
CA THR A 292 -13.64 5.54 -12.90
C THR A 292 -14.15 5.08 -11.55
N ARG A 293 -13.25 4.58 -10.68
CA ARG A 293 -13.60 4.21 -9.32
C ARG A 293 -13.95 5.46 -8.52
N LEU A 294 -15.15 5.50 -7.95
CA LEU A 294 -15.66 6.66 -7.20
C LEU A 294 -15.43 6.54 -5.70
N MET A 295 -15.31 5.33 -5.16
CA MET A 295 -15.06 5.08 -3.74
C MET A 295 -13.96 4.04 -3.60
N ASP A 296 -12.87 4.41 -2.98
CA ASP A 296 -11.68 3.56 -2.77
C ASP A 296 -11.75 2.81 -1.45
N VAL A 297 -12.38 3.43 -0.45
CA VAL A 297 -12.45 2.95 0.93
C VAL A 297 -13.90 2.99 1.39
N LEU A 298 -14.40 1.88 1.93
CA LEU A 298 -15.62 1.86 2.73
C LEU A 298 -15.25 2.30 4.14
N ASP A 299 -15.78 3.43 4.54
CA ASP A 299 -15.53 4.00 5.86
C ASP A 299 -16.70 3.84 6.80
N LEU A 300 -16.40 3.40 8.01
CA LEU A 300 -17.38 3.08 9.04
C LEU A 300 -16.92 3.65 10.38
N HIS A 301 -17.88 4.02 11.24
CA HIS A 301 -17.59 4.36 12.63
C HIS A 301 -18.01 3.20 13.53
N ARG A 302 -17.18 2.83 14.48
CA ARG A 302 -17.42 1.67 15.32
C ARG A 302 -17.15 1.98 16.80
N TYR A 303 -18.17 2.47 17.46
CA TYR A 303 -18.22 2.48 18.92
C TYR A 303 -18.82 1.15 19.41
N SER A 304 -18.28 0.59 20.50
CA SER A 304 -18.77 -0.70 20.99
C SER A 304 -20.25 -0.59 21.42
N ASP A 305 -21.08 -1.53 20.91
CA ASP A 305 -22.49 -1.67 21.32
C ASP A 305 -22.63 -2.45 22.64
N GLU A 306 -21.52 -2.94 23.21
CA GLU A 306 -21.55 -3.78 24.40
C GLU A 306 -21.97 -3.00 25.65
N ASN A 307 -22.87 -3.59 26.39
CA ASN A 307 -23.30 -3.09 27.70
C ASN A 307 -22.59 -3.86 28.81
N VAL A 308 -22.40 -3.21 29.94
CA VAL A 308 -21.82 -3.81 31.14
C VAL A 308 -22.64 -5.02 31.57
N SER A 309 -21.97 -6.14 31.83
CA SER A 309 -22.59 -7.39 32.25
C SER A 309 -23.39 -7.22 33.53
N GLY A 310 -24.64 -7.74 33.53
CA GLY A 310 -25.54 -7.67 34.68
C GLY A 310 -26.24 -6.32 34.85
N THR A 311 -26.07 -5.35 33.94
CA THR A 311 -26.80 -4.07 33.95
C THR A 311 -27.88 -4.04 32.85
N GLY A 312 -28.70 -2.97 32.83
CA GLY A 312 -29.73 -2.76 31.79
C GLY A 312 -29.14 -2.36 30.44
N PRO A 313 -29.97 -2.25 29.39
CA PRO A 313 -29.53 -2.08 27.99
C PRO A 313 -28.88 -0.71 27.68
N ASP A 314 -28.88 0.23 28.58
CA ASP A 314 -28.36 1.59 28.34
C ASP A 314 -27.06 1.88 29.10
N GLN A 315 -26.30 0.86 29.41
CA GLN A 315 -25.04 0.95 30.16
C GLN A 315 -23.85 0.52 29.31
N SER A 316 -23.64 1.22 28.18
CA SER A 316 -22.52 0.92 27.27
C SER A 316 -21.17 1.06 27.97
N ILE A 317 -20.25 0.13 27.69
CA ILE A 317 -18.87 0.18 28.17
C ILE A 317 -18.12 1.44 27.73
N THR A 318 -18.50 2.04 26.60
CA THR A 318 -17.89 3.27 26.08
C THR A 318 -18.30 4.51 26.87
N GLN A 319 -19.48 4.49 27.53
CA GLN A 319 -20.02 5.60 28.28
C GLN A 319 -19.59 5.58 29.75
N GLN A 320 -19.02 4.47 30.24
CA GLN A 320 -18.66 4.32 31.63
C GLN A 320 -17.32 5.00 31.93
N THR A 321 -17.35 5.99 32.79
CA THR A 321 -16.17 6.74 33.28
C THR A 321 -15.71 6.31 34.67
N ASN A 322 -16.40 5.34 35.29
CA ASN A 322 -15.97 4.81 36.60
C ASN A 322 -14.93 3.71 36.42
N TYR A 323 -13.69 4.08 36.38
CA TYR A 323 -12.54 3.18 36.23
C TYR A 323 -12.26 2.30 37.46
N ALA A 324 -13.09 2.30 38.47
CA ALA A 324 -13.05 1.35 39.58
C ALA A 324 -14.07 0.21 39.43
N ASP A 325 -14.82 0.17 38.34
CA ASP A 325 -15.81 -0.87 38.06
C ASP A 325 -15.20 -2.03 37.28
N THR A 326 -14.75 -3.03 38.00
CA THR A 326 -14.12 -4.24 37.43
C THR A 326 -15.03 -4.96 36.43
N ALA A 327 -16.36 -4.90 36.55
CA ALA A 327 -17.27 -5.55 35.61
C ALA A 327 -17.18 -4.87 34.23
N THR A 328 -17.26 -3.54 34.21
CA THR A 328 -17.06 -2.74 33.00
C THR A 328 -15.71 -3.00 32.35
N ASP A 329 -14.67 -3.05 33.15
CA ASP A 329 -13.30 -3.24 32.67
C ASP A 329 -13.12 -4.64 32.11
N MET A 330 -13.70 -5.67 32.72
CA MET A 330 -13.65 -7.06 32.22
C MET A 330 -14.38 -7.20 30.86
N ASP A 331 -15.54 -6.58 30.72
CA ASP A 331 -16.28 -6.57 29.45
C ASP A 331 -15.48 -5.81 28.39
N ARG A 332 -14.89 -4.64 28.74
CA ARG A 332 -14.09 -3.83 27.80
C ARG A 332 -12.91 -4.57 27.20
N VAL A 333 -12.16 -5.34 27.98
CA VAL A 333 -11.00 -6.11 27.45
C VAL A 333 -11.44 -7.29 26.56
N GLN A 334 -12.70 -7.71 26.63
CA GLN A 334 -13.24 -8.78 25.77
C GLN A 334 -13.93 -8.23 24.52
N ALA A 335 -14.47 -7.03 24.56
CA ALA A 335 -15.28 -6.44 23.50
C ALA A 335 -14.62 -6.41 22.12
N PRO A 336 -13.30 -6.22 21.93
CA PRO A 336 -12.66 -6.29 20.61
C PRO A 336 -12.83 -7.62 19.88
N ARG A 337 -13.13 -8.72 20.59
CA ARG A 337 -13.39 -10.03 19.98
C ARG A 337 -14.57 -10.02 19.02
N VAL A 338 -15.55 -9.14 19.22
CA VAL A 338 -16.70 -9.00 18.30
C VAL A 338 -16.29 -8.65 16.87
N LEU A 339 -15.08 -8.11 16.69
CA LEU A 339 -14.57 -7.78 15.37
C LEU A 339 -14.24 -9.00 14.52
N TRP A 340 -13.82 -10.12 15.14
CA TRP A 340 -13.26 -11.26 14.41
C TRP A 340 -13.67 -12.65 14.91
N ASP A 341 -14.04 -12.80 16.20
CA ASP A 341 -14.27 -14.10 16.83
C ASP A 341 -15.75 -14.51 16.74
N PRO A 342 -16.08 -15.54 15.95
CA PRO A 342 -17.47 -15.99 15.80
C PRO A 342 -18.04 -16.68 17.05
N THR A 343 -17.20 -16.96 18.06
CA THR A 343 -17.63 -17.58 19.31
C THR A 343 -17.93 -16.59 20.42
N TYR A 344 -17.55 -15.32 20.22
CA TYR A 344 -17.82 -14.26 21.17
C TYR A 344 -19.29 -13.84 21.12
N VAL A 345 -19.90 -13.73 22.29
CA VAL A 345 -21.29 -13.32 22.47
C VAL A 345 -21.31 -12.04 23.30
N GLU A 346 -21.42 -10.89 22.65
CA GLU A 346 -21.45 -9.60 23.34
C GLU A 346 -22.82 -9.34 23.98
N ASN A 347 -22.83 -8.62 25.11
CA ASN A 347 -24.06 -8.15 25.75
C ASN A 347 -24.61 -6.91 25.03
N SER A 348 -25.20 -7.09 23.84
CA SER A 348 -25.68 -5.99 23.02
C SER A 348 -27.00 -6.27 22.32
N TRP A 349 -27.64 -5.19 21.88
CA TRP A 349 -28.83 -5.29 21.03
C TRP A 349 -28.48 -5.91 19.65
N VAL A 350 -27.25 -5.70 19.18
CA VAL A 350 -26.76 -6.30 17.92
C VAL A 350 -26.72 -7.81 18.04
N GLN A 351 -26.12 -8.31 19.11
CA GLN A 351 -26.12 -9.77 19.39
C GLN A 351 -27.54 -10.34 19.49
N GLN A 352 -28.46 -9.59 20.09
CA GLN A 352 -29.82 -10.04 20.29
C GLN A 352 -30.65 -10.11 18.99
N TYR A 353 -30.50 -9.12 18.09
CA TYR A 353 -31.39 -8.97 16.94
C TYR A 353 -30.69 -9.16 15.58
N TYR A 354 -29.37 -9.06 15.53
CA TYR A 354 -28.57 -9.00 14.28
C TYR A 354 -27.30 -9.85 14.33
N SER A 355 -27.25 -10.88 15.18
CA SER A 355 -26.09 -11.75 15.39
C SER A 355 -25.56 -12.40 14.09
N GLN A 356 -26.39 -12.52 13.03
CA GLN A 356 -25.98 -13.05 11.74
C GLN A 356 -24.96 -12.16 10.99
N PHE A 357 -24.74 -10.92 11.44
CA PHE A 357 -23.74 -10.01 10.89
C PHE A 357 -22.44 -9.97 11.71
N LEU A 358 -22.38 -10.74 12.80
CA LEU A 358 -21.17 -10.89 13.62
C LEU A 358 -20.39 -12.14 13.20
N PRO A 359 -19.05 -12.13 13.32
CA PRO A 359 -18.21 -10.99 13.68
C PRO A 359 -18.09 -9.94 12.55
N TRP A 360 -17.82 -8.68 12.91
CA TRP A 360 -17.92 -7.54 12.00
C TRP A 360 -17.02 -7.61 10.78
N ILE A 361 -15.69 -7.72 10.97
CA ILE A 361 -14.72 -7.60 9.86
C ILE A 361 -14.96 -8.66 8.78
N PRO A 362 -15.09 -9.97 9.09
CA PRO A 362 -15.34 -10.97 8.06
C PRO A 362 -16.64 -10.72 7.27
N ASN A 363 -17.72 -10.29 7.95
CA ASN A 363 -19.00 -10.03 7.30
C ASN A 363 -18.96 -8.79 6.38
N ILE A 364 -18.27 -7.71 6.82
CA ILE A 364 -18.10 -6.50 6.02
C ILE A 364 -17.20 -6.82 4.80
N GLN A 365 -16.09 -7.53 5.00
CA GLN A 365 -15.20 -7.93 3.91
C GLN A 365 -15.91 -8.84 2.89
N ALA A 366 -16.81 -9.73 3.33
CA ALA A 366 -17.62 -10.54 2.43
C ALA A 366 -18.58 -9.68 1.57
N SER A 367 -19.17 -8.64 2.17
CA SER A 367 -19.98 -7.65 1.42
C SER A 367 -19.13 -6.88 0.40
N ILE A 368 -17.95 -6.39 0.80
CA ILE A 368 -17.03 -5.72 -0.11
C ILE A 368 -16.65 -6.62 -1.28
N ALA A 369 -16.22 -7.87 -0.99
CA ALA A 369 -15.80 -8.82 -2.02
C ALA A 369 -16.90 -9.14 -3.02
N THR A 370 -18.17 -9.14 -2.58
CA THR A 370 -19.33 -9.50 -3.41
C THR A 370 -19.90 -8.29 -4.16
N ARG A 371 -19.97 -7.11 -3.52
CA ARG A 371 -20.71 -5.95 -4.04
C ARG A 371 -19.84 -4.91 -4.71
N TYR A 372 -18.63 -4.67 -4.19
CA TYR A 372 -17.68 -3.71 -4.76
C TYR A 372 -16.24 -4.18 -4.54
N PRO A 373 -15.80 -5.22 -5.27
CA PRO A 373 -14.46 -5.80 -5.08
C PRO A 373 -13.33 -4.76 -5.20
N GLY A 374 -12.30 -4.93 -4.37
CA GLY A 374 -11.15 -4.03 -4.31
C GLY A 374 -11.36 -2.74 -3.52
N THR A 375 -12.55 -2.54 -2.90
CA THR A 375 -12.74 -1.48 -1.90
C THR A 375 -12.00 -1.87 -0.62
N LYS A 376 -11.26 -0.92 -0.06
CA LYS A 376 -10.57 -1.10 1.22
C LYS A 376 -11.55 -0.87 2.37
N LEU A 377 -11.23 -1.36 3.57
CA LEU A 377 -12.05 -1.16 4.77
C LEU A 377 -11.35 -0.20 5.73
N SER A 378 -12.07 0.80 6.23
CA SER A 378 -11.61 1.70 7.29
C SER A 378 -12.61 1.81 8.44
N PHE A 379 -12.06 2.21 9.60
CA PHE A 379 -12.80 2.66 10.77
C PHE A 379 -12.21 4.00 11.21
N THR A 380 -12.73 5.10 10.65
CA THR A 380 -12.16 6.43 10.91
C THR A 380 -12.63 7.05 12.23
N GLU A 381 -13.65 6.45 12.85
CA GLU A 381 -13.95 6.67 14.27
C GLU A 381 -14.24 5.33 14.94
N TYR A 382 -13.50 5.05 16.01
CA TYR A 382 -13.80 3.91 16.87
C TYR A 382 -13.32 4.18 18.29
N SER A 383 -14.01 3.59 19.26
CA SER A 383 -13.58 3.59 20.67
C SER A 383 -14.20 2.43 21.42
N TYR A 384 -13.46 1.98 22.43
CA TYR A 384 -13.93 1.03 23.44
C TYR A 384 -14.05 1.68 24.82
N GLY A 385 -13.76 2.99 24.91
CA GLY A 385 -13.72 3.76 26.17
C GLY A 385 -12.52 3.39 27.05
N GLY A 386 -12.49 3.90 28.25
CA GLY A 386 -11.43 3.58 29.23
C GLY A 386 -10.05 4.11 28.88
N GLU A 387 -9.96 5.25 28.20
CA GLU A 387 -8.72 5.78 27.61
C GLU A 387 -7.60 6.05 28.62
N SER A 388 -7.96 6.34 29.87
CA SER A 388 -7.05 6.58 31.00
C SER A 388 -6.95 5.38 31.95
N ASP A 389 -7.54 4.22 31.59
CA ASP A 389 -7.53 2.96 32.35
C ASP A 389 -6.82 1.85 31.59
N ILE A 390 -6.26 0.89 32.34
CA ILE A 390 -5.54 -0.25 31.75
C ILE A 390 -6.46 -1.08 30.84
N SER A 391 -7.74 -1.23 31.15
CA SER A 391 -8.70 -1.97 30.33
C SER A 391 -8.88 -1.35 28.97
N GLY A 392 -8.95 -0.02 28.88
CA GLY A 392 -8.97 0.72 27.61
C GLY A 392 -7.66 0.59 26.84
N GLY A 393 -6.51 0.62 27.55
CA GLY A 393 -5.20 0.37 26.92
C GLY A 393 -5.08 -1.02 26.31
N LEU A 394 -5.55 -2.05 27.01
CA LEU A 394 -5.56 -3.43 26.51
C LEU A 394 -6.53 -3.59 25.34
N ALA A 395 -7.75 -3.03 25.44
CA ALA A 395 -8.72 -3.06 24.32
C ALA A 395 -8.16 -2.35 23.08
N GLN A 396 -7.52 -1.19 23.25
CA GLN A 396 -6.90 -0.46 22.15
C GLN A 396 -5.74 -1.25 21.52
N ALA A 397 -4.87 -1.87 22.31
CA ALA A 397 -3.77 -2.71 21.81
C ALA A 397 -4.31 -3.94 21.06
N ASP A 398 -5.40 -4.53 21.53
CA ASP A 398 -6.11 -5.65 20.88
C ASP A 398 -6.64 -5.23 19.49
N VAL A 399 -7.34 -4.10 19.44
CA VAL A 399 -7.88 -3.56 18.16
C VAL A 399 -6.79 -3.30 17.13
N LEU A 400 -5.65 -2.69 17.52
CA LEU A 400 -4.55 -2.44 16.60
C LEU A 400 -3.97 -3.75 16.05
N GLY A 401 -3.84 -4.78 16.87
CA GLY A 401 -3.44 -6.12 16.45
C GLY A 401 -4.45 -6.78 15.51
N ILE A 402 -5.75 -6.70 15.83
CA ILE A 402 -6.85 -7.20 15.00
C ILE A 402 -6.84 -6.51 13.63
N TYR A 403 -6.73 -5.19 13.58
CA TYR A 403 -6.71 -4.45 12.33
C TYR A 403 -5.54 -4.87 11.43
N GLY A 404 -4.34 -5.06 12.01
CA GLY A 404 -3.19 -5.56 11.29
C GLY A 404 -3.39 -6.98 10.75
N LYS A 405 -3.91 -7.89 11.58
CA LYS A 405 -4.14 -9.30 11.24
C LYS A 405 -5.23 -9.49 10.18
N TYR A 406 -6.30 -8.69 10.24
CA TYR A 406 -7.46 -8.83 9.34
C TYR A 406 -7.46 -7.85 8.16
N GLY A 407 -6.34 -7.15 7.92
CA GLY A 407 -6.15 -6.33 6.73
C GLY A 407 -7.06 -5.10 6.64
N VAL A 408 -7.37 -4.47 7.77
CA VAL A 408 -8.00 -3.15 7.78
C VAL A 408 -7.02 -2.14 7.18
N TYR A 409 -7.51 -1.26 6.33
CA TYR A 409 -6.67 -0.31 5.61
C TYR A 409 -6.32 0.93 6.45
N LEU A 410 -7.32 1.49 7.13
CA LEU A 410 -7.16 2.71 7.92
C LEU A 410 -8.01 2.62 9.17
N GLY A 411 -7.49 3.10 10.31
CA GLY A 411 -8.21 3.20 11.57
C GLY A 411 -7.80 4.47 12.30
N CYS A 412 -8.77 5.29 12.72
CA CYS A 412 -8.50 6.48 13.53
C CYS A 412 -9.29 6.39 14.83
N VAL A 413 -8.59 6.26 15.96
CA VAL A 413 -9.24 6.25 17.27
C VAL A 413 -9.91 7.60 17.55
N TRP A 414 -11.10 7.58 18.14
CA TRP A 414 -11.78 8.75 18.68
C TRP A 414 -11.71 8.71 20.20
N ILE A 415 -11.15 9.76 20.82
CA ILE A 415 -11.07 9.89 22.26
C ILE A 415 -12.38 10.42 22.79
N LEU A 416 -13.16 9.58 23.48
CA LEU A 416 -14.44 9.95 24.09
C LEU A 416 -14.23 10.77 25.36
N HIS A 417 -13.20 10.45 26.15
CA HIS A 417 -12.94 11.06 27.43
C HIS A 417 -11.49 11.55 27.49
N GLY A 418 -11.28 12.84 27.21
CA GLY A 418 -9.95 13.46 27.24
C GLY A 418 -9.43 13.82 28.64
N SER A 419 -10.23 13.65 29.69
CA SER A 419 -9.86 13.95 31.09
C SER A 419 -10.37 12.84 32.02
N PRO A 420 -9.46 12.14 32.74
CA PRO A 420 -7.98 12.25 32.69
C PRO A 420 -7.37 12.01 31.32
N ALA A 421 -6.10 12.44 31.11
CA ALA A 421 -5.42 12.29 29.83
C ALA A 421 -5.41 10.82 29.36
N PRO A 422 -5.56 10.53 28.05
CA PRO A 422 -5.71 9.18 27.49
C PRO A 422 -4.36 8.41 27.41
N LEU A 423 -3.68 8.28 28.56
CA LEU A 423 -2.32 7.75 28.61
C LEU A 423 -2.23 6.27 28.27
N TYR A 424 -3.24 5.47 28.62
CA TYR A 424 -3.26 4.05 28.26
C TYR A 424 -3.56 3.81 26.79
N THR A 425 -4.39 4.65 26.17
CA THR A 425 -4.54 4.65 24.70
C THR A 425 -3.21 4.97 24.03
N ALA A 426 -2.51 6.02 24.50
CA ALA A 426 -1.17 6.36 23.98
C ALA A 426 -0.15 5.23 24.18
N ALA A 427 -0.17 4.55 25.32
CA ALA A 427 0.68 3.38 25.59
C ALA A 427 0.44 2.25 24.57
N ALA A 428 -0.82 1.98 24.23
CA ALA A 428 -1.17 0.98 23.22
C ALA A 428 -0.60 1.35 21.84
N PHE A 429 -0.69 2.61 21.43
CA PHE A 429 -0.06 3.09 20.18
C PHE A 429 1.46 2.94 20.22
N ASN A 430 2.12 3.38 21.30
CA ASN A 430 3.55 3.30 21.43
C ASN A 430 4.06 1.85 21.48
N LEU A 431 3.26 0.89 21.97
CA LEU A 431 3.61 -0.53 21.91
C LEU A 431 3.83 -1.03 20.48
N TYR A 432 3.16 -0.42 19.48
CA TYR A 432 3.30 -0.75 18.06
C TYR A 432 4.20 0.22 17.28
N LEU A 433 4.28 1.50 17.68
CA LEU A 433 4.94 2.56 16.91
C LEU A 433 6.31 2.98 17.46
N ASP A 434 6.56 2.77 18.75
CA ASP A 434 7.80 3.18 19.43
C ASP A 434 8.02 2.37 20.71
N TYR A 435 8.02 1.02 20.58
CA TYR A 435 8.07 0.12 21.73
C TYR A 435 9.34 0.26 22.59
N ASP A 436 10.44 0.75 22.02
CA ASP A 436 11.75 0.88 22.66
C ASP A 436 12.14 2.33 23.03
N GLY A 437 11.30 3.31 22.70
CA GLY A 437 11.59 4.73 22.85
C GLY A 437 12.66 5.24 21.88
N GLN A 438 12.95 4.49 20.80
CA GLN A 438 13.94 4.83 19.77
C GLN A 438 13.32 4.74 18.35
N GLY A 439 12.01 4.68 18.27
CA GLY A 439 11.27 4.54 17.00
C GLY A 439 11.11 3.11 16.52
N GLY A 440 11.36 2.11 17.37
CA GLY A 440 11.14 0.69 17.07
C GLY A 440 9.67 0.39 16.84
N ARG A 441 9.33 -0.23 15.70
CA ARG A 441 7.94 -0.47 15.27
C ARG A 441 7.62 -1.94 15.15
N PHE A 442 6.35 -2.28 15.33
CA PHE A 442 5.82 -3.59 14.96
C PHE A 442 6.00 -3.82 13.45
N GLY A 443 6.35 -5.03 13.05
CA GLY A 443 6.67 -5.33 11.65
C GLY A 443 5.55 -5.00 10.67
N SER A 444 5.89 -4.78 9.43
CA SER A 444 4.95 -4.37 8.36
C SER A 444 4.24 -5.54 7.67
N THR A 445 4.59 -6.80 8.00
CA THR A 445 3.98 -7.98 7.40
C THR A 445 3.46 -8.89 8.50
N SER A 446 2.14 -9.05 8.59
CA SER A 446 1.50 -10.04 9.47
C SER A 446 1.86 -11.45 9.01
N VAL A 447 2.04 -12.36 9.97
CA VAL A 447 2.34 -13.78 9.72
C VAL A 447 1.38 -14.66 10.49
N SER A 448 1.33 -15.96 10.14
CA SER A 448 0.43 -16.90 10.79
C SER A 448 0.81 -17.10 12.27
N GLU A 449 -0.15 -16.91 13.15
CA GLU A 449 -0.05 -17.27 14.57
C GLU A 449 -1.38 -17.87 15.07
N THR A 450 -1.26 -18.68 16.11
CA THR A 450 -2.41 -19.22 16.86
C THR A 450 -2.17 -19.07 18.36
N ASP A 451 -3.23 -18.71 19.08
CA ASP A 451 -3.29 -18.58 20.53
C ASP A 451 -4.24 -19.64 21.09
N SER A 452 -3.80 -20.43 22.08
CA SER A 452 -4.60 -21.51 22.66
C SER A 452 -5.65 -21.02 23.67
N ASP A 453 -5.58 -19.76 24.12
CA ASP A 453 -6.52 -19.15 25.06
C ASP A 453 -6.93 -17.72 24.64
N ILE A 454 -7.69 -17.63 23.57
CA ILE A 454 -8.16 -16.36 23.01
C ILE A 454 -9.11 -15.57 23.94
N VAL A 455 -9.53 -16.17 25.05
CA VAL A 455 -10.37 -15.49 26.05
C VAL A 455 -9.51 -14.67 27.00
N ASN A 456 -8.47 -15.27 27.57
CA ASN A 456 -7.61 -14.59 28.53
C ASN A 456 -6.39 -13.93 27.90
N THR A 457 -6.03 -14.31 26.67
CA THR A 457 -4.90 -13.73 25.94
C THR A 457 -5.30 -13.29 24.54
N SER A 458 -4.46 -12.50 23.91
CA SER A 458 -4.45 -12.22 22.47
C SER A 458 -3.02 -12.20 21.98
N ALA A 459 -2.78 -12.72 20.77
CA ALA A 459 -1.45 -12.72 20.16
C ALA A 459 -1.52 -12.22 18.71
N TYR A 460 -0.51 -11.42 18.33
CA TYR A 460 -0.36 -10.86 16.98
C TYR A 460 1.11 -10.94 16.59
N ALA A 461 1.39 -11.56 15.45
CA ALA A 461 2.75 -11.73 14.98
C ALA A 461 3.00 -11.03 13.66
N SER A 462 4.19 -10.47 13.50
CA SER A 462 4.63 -9.83 12.27
C SER A 462 6.12 -10.00 12.04
N VAL A 463 6.55 -9.75 10.82
CA VAL A 463 7.96 -9.60 10.49
C VAL A 463 8.20 -8.21 9.92
N ASP A 464 9.35 -7.64 10.25
CA ASP A 464 9.80 -6.36 9.69
C ASP A 464 10.54 -6.56 8.36
N ALA A 465 10.97 -5.45 7.74
CA ALA A 465 11.72 -5.50 6.48
C ALA A 465 13.10 -6.18 6.61
N ALA A 466 13.68 -6.22 7.81
CA ALA A 466 14.92 -6.92 8.11
C ALA A 466 14.71 -8.42 8.41
N GLY A 467 13.46 -8.88 8.48
CA GLY A 467 13.08 -10.24 8.80
C GLY A 467 13.07 -10.54 10.32
N ALA A 468 13.15 -9.53 11.18
CA ALA A 468 12.97 -9.72 12.62
C ALA A 468 11.52 -10.09 12.93
N LEU A 469 11.33 -11.05 13.83
CA LEU A 469 10.00 -11.48 14.27
C LEU A 469 9.56 -10.66 15.49
N HIS A 470 8.40 -10.04 15.36
CA HIS A 470 7.73 -9.27 16.40
C HIS A 470 6.45 -9.98 16.81
N VAL A 471 6.20 -10.08 18.12
CA VAL A 471 4.96 -10.66 18.65
C VAL A 471 4.43 -9.78 19.77
N VAL A 472 3.22 -9.26 19.60
CA VAL A 472 2.49 -8.58 20.68
C VAL A 472 1.59 -9.61 21.35
N VAL A 473 1.66 -9.70 22.69
CA VAL A 473 0.79 -10.56 23.48
C VAL A 473 0.15 -9.75 24.59
N LEU A 474 -1.15 -9.91 24.74
CA LEU A 474 -1.94 -9.31 25.79
C LEU A 474 -2.34 -10.39 26.81
N ASN A 475 -2.15 -10.14 28.10
CA ASN A 475 -2.81 -10.88 29.16
C ASN A 475 -3.99 -10.06 29.70
N LYS A 476 -5.19 -10.49 29.35
CA LYS A 476 -6.47 -9.83 29.69
C LYS A 476 -7.02 -10.26 31.06
N SER A 477 -6.40 -11.23 31.72
CA SER A 477 -6.80 -11.70 33.04
C SER A 477 -6.52 -10.64 34.11
N TYR A 478 -7.47 -10.43 34.99
CA TYR A 478 -7.35 -9.51 36.12
C TYR A 478 -6.53 -10.08 37.29
N THR A 479 -6.43 -11.39 37.40
CA THR A 479 -5.91 -12.06 38.61
C THR A 479 -4.82 -13.08 38.33
N ALA A 480 -4.81 -13.68 37.13
CA ALA A 480 -3.92 -14.78 36.82
C ALA A 480 -2.82 -14.35 35.84
N PRO A 481 -1.54 -14.68 36.11
CA PRO A 481 -0.51 -14.59 35.10
C PRO A 481 -0.76 -15.59 33.98
N ALA A 482 -0.28 -15.28 32.77
CA ALA A 482 -0.26 -16.20 31.62
C ALA A 482 1.15 -16.81 31.48
N ASP A 483 1.25 -18.12 31.59
CA ASP A 483 2.50 -18.84 31.34
C ASP A 483 2.62 -19.16 29.86
N LEU A 484 3.18 -18.22 29.10
CA LEU A 484 3.29 -18.29 27.64
C LEU A 484 4.32 -19.34 27.24
N THR A 485 3.98 -20.12 26.22
CA THR A 485 4.90 -21.00 25.51
C THR A 485 4.87 -20.63 24.03
N PHE A 486 5.93 -20.01 23.54
CA PHE A 486 6.10 -19.72 22.12
C PHE A 486 6.70 -20.94 21.42
N GLN A 487 6.10 -21.31 20.28
CA GLN A 487 6.62 -22.30 19.34
C GLN A 487 6.74 -21.65 17.98
N ILE A 488 7.98 -21.42 17.51
CA ILE A 488 8.25 -20.70 16.26
C ILE A 488 8.60 -21.71 15.18
N GLY A 489 7.86 -21.69 14.07
CA GLY A 489 8.10 -22.51 12.87
C GLY A 489 9.23 -21.95 12.01
N GLY A 490 9.53 -22.66 10.91
CA GLY A 490 10.54 -22.25 9.94
C GLY A 490 11.96 -22.66 10.31
N SER A 491 12.90 -22.32 9.42
CA SER A 491 14.33 -22.67 9.53
C SER A 491 15.17 -21.61 10.26
N SER A 492 14.60 -20.43 10.54
CA SER A 492 15.29 -19.37 11.27
C SER A 492 15.46 -19.75 12.75
N GLY A 493 16.70 -19.75 13.24
CA GLY A 493 17.00 -19.95 14.64
C GLY A 493 16.93 -18.63 15.40
N PHE A 494 16.31 -18.63 16.57
CA PHE A 494 16.30 -17.50 17.50
C PHE A 494 17.05 -17.86 18.77
N SER A 495 17.67 -16.86 19.45
CA SER A 495 18.45 -17.05 20.66
C SER A 495 17.81 -16.40 21.89
N SER A 496 17.10 -15.31 21.70
CA SER A 496 16.45 -14.55 22.76
C SER A 496 15.27 -13.74 22.21
N ALA A 497 14.47 -13.17 23.11
CA ALA A 497 13.52 -12.11 22.77
C ALA A 497 13.70 -10.95 23.74
N ASN A 498 13.83 -9.75 23.22
CA ASN A 498 13.69 -8.54 24.03
C ASN A 498 12.20 -8.29 24.26
N VAL A 499 11.84 -7.84 25.46
CA VAL A 499 10.44 -7.67 25.84
C VAL A 499 10.23 -6.24 26.32
N TYR A 500 9.19 -5.60 25.79
CA TYR A 500 8.76 -4.26 26.15
C TYR A 500 7.28 -4.30 26.52
N ALA A 501 6.86 -3.64 27.58
CA ALA A 501 5.49 -3.77 28.04
C ALA A 501 5.00 -2.53 28.80
N PHE A 502 3.70 -2.33 28.80
CA PHE A 502 2.96 -1.54 29.78
C PHE A 502 1.98 -2.43 30.55
N ASP A 503 1.58 -2.01 31.74
CA ASP A 503 0.70 -2.75 32.63
C ASP A 503 -0.10 -1.80 33.55
N ALA A 504 -0.91 -2.34 34.45
CA ALA A 504 -1.72 -1.55 35.39
C ALA A 504 -0.91 -0.59 36.29
N SER A 505 0.42 -0.76 36.38
CA SER A 505 1.29 0.09 37.21
C SER A 505 1.96 1.22 36.43
N THR A 506 1.99 1.15 35.08
CA THR A 506 2.67 2.16 34.25
C THR A 506 2.04 2.27 32.86
N THR A 507 1.81 3.49 32.44
CA THR A 507 1.39 3.85 31.08
C THR A 507 2.57 3.98 30.10
N ASN A 508 3.81 3.87 30.57
CA ASN A 508 4.98 3.91 29.70
C ASN A 508 5.35 2.48 29.26
N VAL A 509 5.57 2.31 27.97
CA VAL A 509 6.15 1.09 27.44
C VAL A 509 7.62 1.04 27.89
N THR A 510 7.97 0.00 28.64
CA THR A 510 9.31 -0.13 29.25
C THR A 510 9.89 -1.51 28.99
N ALA A 511 11.21 -1.58 28.88
CA ALA A 511 11.92 -2.86 28.77
C ALA A 511 11.67 -3.74 29.98
N ARG A 512 11.45 -5.04 29.75
CA ARG A 512 11.29 -6.09 30.73
C ARG A 512 12.43 -7.11 30.63
N SER A 513 12.44 -8.11 31.48
CA SER A 513 13.41 -9.21 31.40
C SER A 513 13.30 -9.91 30.05
N SER A 514 14.45 -10.10 29.37
CA SER A 514 14.51 -10.80 28.10
C SER A 514 14.21 -12.29 28.27
N GLY A 515 13.54 -12.87 27.23
CA GLY A 515 13.32 -14.32 27.17
C GLY A 515 14.48 -15.04 26.47
N THR A 516 14.84 -16.23 26.95
CA THR A 516 15.80 -17.10 26.25
C THR A 516 15.06 -18.05 25.30
N VAL A 517 15.51 -18.14 24.05
CA VAL A 517 14.95 -19.05 23.06
C VAL A 517 15.88 -20.24 22.85
N ALA A 518 15.36 -21.45 22.93
CA ALA A 518 16.09 -22.67 22.66
C ALA A 518 15.28 -23.60 21.76
N GLY A 519 15.87 -24.01 20.63
CA GLY A 519 15.17 -24.86 19.65
C GLY A 519 13.86 -24.21 19.10
N ASN A 520 13.87 -22.90 18.86
CA ASN A 520 12.71 -22.10 18.43
C ASN A 520 11.52 -22.15 19.44
N ARG A 521 11.81 -22.42 20.71
CA ARG A 521 10.85 -22.42 21.79
C ARG A 521 11.29 -21.46 22.90
N MET A 522 10.35 -20.71 23.45
CA MET A 522 10.55 -19.83 24.60
C MET A 522 9.38 -19.98 25.57
N THR A 523 9.64 -19.90 26.85
CA THR A 523 8.61 -19.73 27.88
C THR A 523 8.77 -18.35 28.52
N TYR A 524 7.62 -17.70 28.85
CA TYR A 524 7.62 -16.41 29.51
C TYR A 524 6.34 -16.25 30.34
N THR A 525 6.46 -15.82 31.58
CA THR A 525 5.29 -15.54 32.43
C THR A 525 4.91 -14.07 32.29
N LEU A 526 3.74 -13.79 31.73
CA LEU A 526 3.20 -12.45 31.55
C LEU A 526 2.22 -12.13 32.68
N ALA A 527 2.49 -11.06 33.41
CA ALA A 527 1.65 -10.64 34.54
C ALA A 527 0.19 -10.32 34.11
N PRO A 528 -0.77 -10.35 35.02
CA PRO A 528 -2.14 -9.91 34.74
C PRO A 528 -2.18 -8.48 34.17
N LEU A 529 -3.18 -8.17 33.36
CA LEU A 529 -3.42 -6.84 32.77
C LEU A 529 -2.15 -6.24 32.16
N THR A 530 -1.47 -6.99 31.30
CA THR A 530 -0.22 -6.57 30.67
C THR A 530 -0.30 -6.71 29.15
N ALA A 531 0.13 -5.68 28.42
CA ALA A 531 0.41 -5.74 27.00
C ALA A 531 1.93 -5.74 26.76
N ALA A 532 2.44 -6.75 26.07
CA ALA A 532 3.87 -6.94 25.87
C ALA A 532 4.21 -7.15 24.39
N HIS A 533 5.29 -6.52 23.95
CA HIS A 533 5.88 -6.67 22.63
C HIS A 533 7.19 -7.46 22.75
N PHE A 534 7.24 -8.62 22.14
CA PHE A 534 8.39 -9.50 22.06
C PHE A 534 9.11 -9.29 20.72
N VAL A 535 10.39 -8.94 20.75
CA VAL A 535 11.23 -8.80 19.55
C VAL A 535 12.26 -9.93 19.58
N PHE A 536 12.00 -10.95 18.76
CA PHE A 536 12.84 -12.16 18.71
C PHE A 536 14.14 -11.88 17.97
N GLN A 537 15.25 -12.17 18.65
CA GLN A 537 16.60 -12.00 18.14
C GLN A 537 17.05 -13.27 17.42
N SER A 538 17.42 -13.16 16.15
CA SER A 538 17.97 -14.28 15.38
C SER A 538 19.24 -14.82 16.07
N SER A 539 19.38 -16.13 16.10
CA SER A 539 20.62 -16.81 16.53
C SER A 539 21.74 -16.73 15.48
N GLY A 540 21.48 -16.16 14.32
CA GLY A 540 22.49 -15.90 13.30
C GLY A 540 23.53 -14.89 13.79
N GLY A 541 24.81 -15.11 13.45
CA GLY A 541 25.91 -14.19 13.70
C GLY A 541 25.75 -12.83 13.00
N ALA A 542 26.81 -12.03 12.98
CA ALA A 542 26.88 -10.81 12.18
C ALA A 542 26.36 -11.07 10.74
N PRO A 543 25.86 -10.06 10.02
CA PRO A 543 25.25 -10.23 8.72
C PRO A 543 26.10 -11.07 7.77
N ALA A 544 25.47 -11.99 7.04
CA ALA A 544 26.09 -12.72 5.95
C ALA A 544 25.52 -12.23 4.62
N PHE A 545 26.38 -11.90 3.68
CA PHE A 545 25.95 -11.52 2.34
C PHE A 545 25.53 -12.75 1.53
N ALA A 546 24.30 -12.78 1.06
CA ALA A 546 23.83 -13.75 0.06
C ALA A 546 24.36 -13.37 -1.33
N SER A 547 24.48 -12.06 -1.62
CA SER A 547 25.17 -11.50 -2.77
C SER A 547 25.85 -10.18 -2.40
N GLY A 548 27.01 -9.91 -2.99
CA GLY A 548 27.71 -8.65 -2.85
C GLY A 548 27.80 -7.90 -4.18
N PRO A 549 28.31 -6.65 -4.15
CA PRO A 549 28.48 -5.85 -5.35
C PRO A 549 29.46 -6.52 -6.33
N SER A 550 29.22 -6.31 -7.62
CA SER A 550 30.07 -6.80 -8.70
C SER A 550 30.86 -5.64 -9.33
N SER A 551 32.13 -5.91 -9.67
CA SER A 551 32.98 -4.93 -10.38
C SER A 551 32.40 -4.65 -11.77
N GLN A 552 32.45 -3.38 -12.18
CA GLN A 552 31.88 -2.94 -13.44
C GLN A 552 32.74 -1.85 -14.10
N THR A 553 32.66 -1.80 -15.44
CA THR A 553 33.30 -0.76 -16.24
C THR A 553 32.21 -0.04 -17.02
N VAL A 554 32.03 1.24 -16.76
CA VAL A 554 30.99 2.06 -17.41
C VAL A 554 31.62 3.25 -18.17
N ALA A 555 30.85 3.82 -19.09
CA ALA A 555 31.28 5.02 -19.79
C ALA A 555 31.22 6.23 -18.85
N SER A 556 32.08 7.25 -19.11
CA SER A 556 31.95 8.52 -18.42
C SER A 556 30.60 9.18 -18.73
N GLY A 557 29.88 9.63 -17.70
CA GLY A 557 28.52 10.20 -17.80
C GLY A 557 27.39 9.18 -17.66
N ALA A 558 27.67 7.88 -17.72
CA ALA A 558 26.64 6.84 -17.52
C ALA A 558 26.25 6.71 -16.05
N THR A 559 25.21 5.92 -15.78
CA THR A 559 24.80 5.51 -14.43
C THR A 559 25.44 4.17 -14.08
N ALA A 560 25.83 4.00 -12.81
CA ALA A 560 26.31 2.74 -12.23
C ALA A 560 25.45 2.35 -11.04
N VAL A 561 25.07 1.07 -10.95
CA VAL A 561 24.27 0.53 -9.86
C VAL A 561 25.03 -0.63 -9.20
N PHE A 562 25.14 -0.58 -7.87
CA PHE A 562 25.65 -1.70 -7.06
C PHE A 562 24.54 -2.22 -6.18
N THR A 563 24.42 -3.53 -6.10
CA THR A 563 23.45 -4.21 -5.24
C THR A 563 24.14 -5.09 -4.21
N ALA A 564 23.57 -5.21 -3.04
CA ALA A 564 24.03 -6.07 -1.97
C ALA A 564 22.82 -6.68 -1.25
N ALA A 565 22.83 -8.00 -1.04
CA ALA A 565 21.77 -8.68 -0.28
C ALA A 565 22.40 -9.37 0.93
N ALA A 566 21.96 -8.99 2.13
CA ALA A 566 22.39 -9.57 3.39
C ALA A 566 21.22 -9.67 4.37
N ASN A 567 21.33 -10.55 5.39
CA ASN A 567 20.40 -10.57 6.53
C ASN A 567 20.76 -9.43 7.49
N ALA A 568 20.49 -8.21 7.09
CA ALA A 568 20.87 -6.98 7.80
C ALA A 568 19.66 -6.07 8.07
N SER A 569 19.73 -5.31 9.16
CA SER A 569 18.76 -4.25 9.47
C SER A 569 19.17 -2.88 8.94
N ALA A 570 20.42 -2.70 8.57
CA ALA A 570 20.94 -1.46 8.00
C ALA A 570 22.10 -1.74 7.04
N TYR A 571 22.26 -0.83 6.07
CA TYR A 571 23.34 -0.82 5.09
C TYR A 571 24.06 0.52 5.11
N GLN A 572 25.36 0.52 4.76
CA GLN A 572 26.15 1.73 4.49
C GLN A 572 27.16 1.44 3.39
N TRP A 573 27.02 2.12 2.27
CA TRP A 573 27.98 2.03 1.17
C TRP A 573 29.18 2.93 1.42
N GLU A 574 30.33 2.46 0.98
CA GLU A 574 31.61 3.15 1.10
C GLU A 574 32.33 3.16 -0.24
N LEU A 575 32.99 4.28 -0.55
CA LEU A 575 33.95 4.43 -1.65
C LEU A 575 35.35 4.58 -1.06
N ASN A 576 36.26 3.68 -1.40
CA ASN A 576 37.64 3.65 -0.90
C ASN A 576 37.70 3.71 0.64
N GLY A 577 36.76 3.06 1.33
CA GLY A 577 36.64 3.03 2.80
C GLY A 577 36.04 4.27 3.43
N SER A 578 35.53 5.22 2.65
CA SER A 578 34.81 6.40 3.15
C SER A 578 33.31 6.25 2.93
N ALA A 579 32.52 6.45 3.98
CA ALA A 579 31.07 6.33 3.90
C ALA A 579 30.48 7.34 2.90
N LEU A 580 29.62 6.83 2.00
CA LEU A 580 28.87 7.62 1.05
C LEU A 580 27.63 8.23 1.71
N VAL A 581 27.22 9.38 1.22
CA VAL A 581 25.98 10.06 1.63
C VAL A 581 25.15 10.35 0.37
N ASN A 582 23.83 10.31 0.50
CA ASN A 582 22.93 10.67 -0.58
C ASN A 582 23.12 12.15 -0.97
N GLY A 583 23.06 12.43 -2.26
CA GLY A 583 23.25 13.75 -2.86
C GLY A 583 22.76 13.79 -4.30
N THR A 584 23.18 14.78 -5.08
CA THR A 584 22.73 14.97 -6.47
C THR A 584 23.14 13.86 -7.44
N SER A 585 24.26 13.17 -7.17
CA SER A 585 24.80 12.10 -8.02
C SER A 585 24.87 10.74 -7.32
N VAL A 586 24.51 10.64 -6.06
CA VAL A 586 24.53 9.41 -5.28
C VAL A 586 23.20 9.27 -4.57
N SER A 587 22.55 8.12 -4.73
CA SER A 587 21.35 7.76 -3.96
C SER A 587 21.45 6.30 -3.50
N GLY A 588 20.65 5.91 -2.50
CA GLY A 588 20.72 4.57 -1.93
C GLY A 588 21.95 4.30 -1.05
N ALA A 589 22.69 5.30 -0.60
CA ALA A 589 23.93 5.12 0.20
C ALA A 589 23.72 4.31 1.49
N THR A 590 22.49 4.24 2.01
CA THR A 590 22.11 3.48 3.20
C THR A 590 21.09 2.36 2.93
N GLY A 591 20.89 2.02 1.66
CA GLY A 591 19.99 0.96 1.20
C GLY A 591 20.74 -0.27 0.66
N PRO A 592 20.02 -1.33 0.28
CA PRO A 592 20.61 -2.51 -0.36
C PRO A 592 21.09 -2.23 -1.80
N GLU A 593 20.66 -1.14 -2.41
CA GLU A 593 21.01 -0.70 -3.76
C GLU A 593 21.61 0.71 -3.71
N LEU A 594 22.75 0.89 -4.36
CA LEU A 594 23.47 2.17 -4.51
C LEU A 594 23.44 2.56 -5.99
N VAL A 595 22.92 3.76 -6.27
CA VAL A 595 22.88 4.34 -7.62
C VAL A 595 23.85 5.54 -7.67
N ILE A 596 24.70 5.55 -8.71
CA ILE A 596 25.64 6.64 -8.97
C ILE A 596 25.35 7.19 -10.36
N ASN A 597 24.74 8.35 -10.43
CA ASN A 597 24.38 9.03 -11.67
C ASN A 597 25.53 9.85 -12.23
N SER A 598 25.63 9.90 -13.57
CA SER A 598 26.62 10.72 -14.27
C SER A 598 28.06 10.49 -13.77
N VAL A 599 28.48 9.21 -13.75
CA VAL A 599 29.81 8.83 -13.23
C VAL A 599 30.96 9.59 -13.92
N THR A 600 31.94 9.96 -13.12
CA THR A 600 33.16 10.65 -13.56
C THR A 600 34.39 9.91 -13.07
N GLY A 601 35.58 10.36 -13.44
CA GLY A 601 36.81 9.81 -12.87
C GLY A 601 36.89 9.88 -11.34
N ALA A 602 36.17 10.80 -10.70
CA ALA A 602 36.05 10.85 -9.25
C ALA A 602 35.15 9.77 -8.65
N SER A 603 34.26 9.19 -9.45
CA SER A 603 33.42 8.05 -9.03
C SER A 603 34.18 6.71 -9.13
N ALA A 604 35.31 6.66 -9.84
CA ALA A 604 36.12 5.46 -9.96
C ALA A 604 36.77 5.08 -8.63
N GLY A 605 36.76 3.79 -8.30
CA GLY A 605 37.35 3.31 -7.05
C GLY A 605 36.76 1.99 -6.58
N THR A 606 37.05 1.66 -5.33
CA THR A 606 36.59 0.43 -4.69
C THR A 606 35.38 0.70 -3.83
N TYR A 607 34.31 0.00 -4.12
CA TYR A 607 33.04 0.06 -3.39
C TYR A 607 32.88 -1.13 -2.48
N THR A 608 32.45 -0.89 -1.25
CA THR A 608 32.03 -1.89 -0.27
C THR A 608 30.71 -1.49 0.36
N CYS A 609 29.98 -2.47 0.85
CA CYS A 609 28.75 -2.26 1.60
C CYS A 609 28.92 -2.84 3.01
N VAL A 610 28.76 -2.06 4.04
CA VAL A 610 28.71 -2.50 5.43
C VAL A 610 27.27 -2.82 5.79
N ALA A 611 26.98 -4.10 6.02
CA ALA A 611 25.68 -4.57 6.48
C ALA A 611 25.72 -4.73 8.01
N THR A 612 24.69 -4.28 8.71
CA THR A 612 24.62 -4.31 10.18
C THR A 612 23.32 -4.96 10.63
N ASN A 613 23.38 -5.79 11.67
CA ASN A 613 22.23 -6.26 12.43
C ASN A 613 22.55 -6.20 13.95
N THR A 614 21.63 -6.66 14.78
CA THR A 614 21.79 -6.66 16.24
C THR A 614 22.97 -7.50 16.75
N SER A 615 23.50 -8.40 15.92
CA SER A 615 24.65 -9.27 16.27
C SER A 615 26.00 -8.71 15.83
N GLY A 616 26.01 -7.59 15.08
CA GLY A 616 27.23 -6.93 14.61
C GLY A 616 27.15 -6.45 13.16
N SER A 617 28.32 -6.13 12.60
CA SER A 617 28.44 -5.66 11.22
C SER A 617 29.38 -6.53 10.42
N THR A 618 29.13 -6.67 9.13
CA THR A 618 29.98 -7.35 8.16
C THR A 618 30.13 -6.49 6.92
N THR A 619 31.35 -6.41 6.37
CA THR A 619 31.61 -5.70 5.11
C THR A 619 31.53 -6.70 3.95
N SER A 620 30.89 -6.28 2.84
CA SER A 620 30.80 -7.09 1.61
C SER A 620 32.18 -7.33 0.98
N PRO A 621 32.30 -8.31 0.08
CA PRO A 621 33.38 -8.31 -0.89
C PRO A 621 33.45 -6.96 -1.61
N SER A 622 34.66 -6.54 -1.98
CA SER A 622 34.83 -5.28 -2.69
C SER A 622 34.52 -5.41 -4.18
N ALA A 623 33.93 -4.35 -4.75
CA ALA A 623 33.73 -4.20 -6.20
C ALA A 623 34.44 -2.95 -6.70
N THR A 624 35.00 -3.04 -7.90
CA THR A 624 35.70 -1.88 -8.52
C THR A 624 34.80 -1.26 -9.58
N LEU A 625 34.61 0.07 -9.48
CA LEU A 625 34.06 0.87 -10.57
C LEU A 625 35.20 1.44 -11.40
N THR A 626 35.24 1.07 -12.67
CA THR A 626 36.16 1.66 -13.67
C THR A 626 35.36 2.56 -14.59
N VAL A 627 35.78 3.79 -14.78
CA VAL A 627 35.15 4.77 -15.66
C VAL A 627 36.02 4.97 -16.90
N ASN A 628 35.48 4.63 -18.06
CA ASN A 628 36.21 4.71 -19.34
C ASN A 628 35.67 5.85 -20.20
N ALA A 629 36.58 6.63 -20.77
CA ALA A 629 36.26 7.49 -21.90
C ALA A 629 36.34 6.63 -23.19
N THR A 630 35.19 6.20 -23.69
CA THR A 630 35.11 5.37 -24.90
C THR A 630 34.23 6.03 -25.94
N SER A 631 34.56 5.83 -27.23
CA SER A 631 33.70 6.20 -28.37
C SER A 631 32.63 5.14 -28.68
N ASN A 632 32.65 4.00 -27.98
CA ASN A 632 31.68 2.90 -28.15
C ASN A 632 31.14 2.45 -26.78
N PRO A 633 30.36 3.30 -26.08
CA PRO A 633 29.76 2.96 -24.77
C PRO A 633 28.79 1.78 -24.88
N GLY A 634 28.46 1.21 -23.72
CA GLY A 634 27.36 0.27 -23.56
C GLY A 634 26.07 0.88 -24.08
N ARG A 635 25.23 0.08 -24.73
CA ARG A 635 23.91 0.47 -25.22
C ARG A 635 23.08 -0.75 -25.63
N LEU A 636 21.77 -0.59 -25.72
CA LEU A 636 20.88 -1.60 -26.29
C LEU A 636 21.08 -1.67 -27.80
N VAL A 637 21.50 -2.84 -28.33
CA VAL A 637 21.69 -3.04 -29.77
C VAL A 637 20.73 -4.06 -30.37
N ASN A 638 20.05 -4.84 -29.54
CA ASN A 638 18.97 -5.74 -29.94
C ASN A 638 17.96 -5.82 -28.81
N ILE A 639 16.70 -5.87 -29.21
CA ILE A 639 15.56 -6.10 -28.34
C ILE A 639 14.62 -7.08 -29.04
N SER A 640 14.06 -8.03 -28.29
CA SER A 640 13.18 -9.05 -28.85
C SER A 640 12.11 -9.46 -27.86
N CYS A 641 10.98 -9.93 -28.38
CA CYS A 641 9.91 -10.48 -27.52
C CYS A 641 9.24 -11.68 -28.19
N ARG A 642 9.13 -12.75 -27.44
CA ARG A 642 8.39 -13.95 -27.84
C ARG A 642 7.11 -14.09 -27.03
N ALA A 643 5.97 -14.21 -27.74
CA ALA A 643 4.67 -14.39 -27.12
C ALA A 643 3.71 -15.17 -28.04
N GLN A 644 2.60 -15.60 -27.44
CA GLN A 644 1.44 -16.13 -28.17
C GLN A 644 0.75 -14.99 -28.91
N VAL A 645 0.61 -15.10 -30.22
CA VAL A 645 -0.14 -14.20 -31.12
C VAL A 645 -1.56 -14.74 -31.25
N GLY A 646 -2.55 -13.92 -30.90
CA GLY A 646 -3.97 -14.15 -31.11
C GLY A 646 -4.52 -13.30 -32.24
N THR A 647 -5.83 -13.06 -32.21
CA THR A 647 -6.55 -12.22 -33.22
C THR A 647 -7.06 -10.92 -32.57
N GLY A 648 -7.32 -9.90 -33.40
CA GLY A 648 -7.84 -8.61 -32.97
C GLY A 648 -6.88 -7.90 -31.99
N PRO A 649 -7.29 -7.55 -30.76
CA PRO A 649 -6.42 -6.85 -29.82
C PRO A 649 -5.35 -7.75 -29.19
N ASN A 650 -5.38 -9.06 -29.43
CA ASN A 650 -4.47 -10.04 -28.82
C ASN A 650 -3.28 -10.40 -29.74
N ILE A 651 -2.93 -9.54 -30.67
CA ILE A 651 -1.71 -9.67 -31.49
C ILE A 651 -0.45 -9.33 -30.66
N LEU A 652 0.72 -9.72 -31.14
CA LEU A 652 1.98 -9.34 -30.50
C LEU A 652 2.30 -7.88 -30.84
N ILE A 653 2.46 -7.05 -29.82
CA ILE A 653 2.75 -5.63 -29.93
C ILE A 653 4.07 -5.35 -29.21
N ALA A 654 5.09 -4.97 -29.98
CA ALA A 654 6.40 -4.57 -29.50
C ALA A 654 6.59 -3.07 -29.73
N GLY A 655 6.44 -2.25 -28.69
CA GLY A 655 6.80 -0.84 -28.70
C GLY A 655 8.29 -0.65 -28.51
N PHE A 656 8.91 0.32 -29.18
CA PHE A 656 10.31 0.67 -28.98
C PHE A 656 10.54 2.17 -29.20
N VAL A 657 11.62 2.69 -28.63
CA VAL A 657 12.00 4.10 -28.77
C VAL A 657 13.39 4.18 -29.35
N VAL A 658 13.54 4.99 -30.39
CA VAL A 658 14.80 5.43 -30.97
C VAL A 658 15.13 6.79 -30.40
N GLY A 659 16.30 6.98 -29.78
CA GLY A 659 16.64 8.26 -29.18
C GLY A 659 17.94 8.23 -28.38
N GLY A 660 17.91 8.86 -27.23
CA GLY A 660 19.03 9.09 -26.31
C GLY A 660 19.30 10.58 -26.14
N ALA A 661 19.83 10.97 -25.00
CA ALA A 661 20.14 12.38 -24.70
C ALA A 661 21.16 12.95 -25.72
N GLY A 662 20.81 14.09 -26.33
CA GLY A 662 21.67 14.78 -27.29
C GLY A 662 21.82 14.10 -28.66
N THR A 663 21.03 13.06 -28.97
CA THR A 663 21.07 12.36 -30.27
C THR A 663 20.18 13.03 -31.31
N SER A 664 20.53 12.87 -32.57
CA SER A 664 19.78 13.39 -33.71
C SER A 664 20.05 12.58 -34.99
N GLY A 665 19.17 12.65 -35.99
CA GLY A 665 19.27 11.90 -37.22
C GLY A 665 18.39 10.66 -37.23
N GLN A 666 18.84 9.64 -37.92
CA GLN A 666 18.12 8.38 -38.12
C GLN A 666 18.96 7.21 -37.64
N GLU A 667 18.31 6.23 -37.08
CA GLU A 667 18.85 4.92 -36.71
C GLU A 667 18.46 3.90 -37.79
N SER A 668 19.42 3.08 -38.23
CA SER A 668 19.14 1.99 -39.19
C SER A 668 18.75 0.74 -38.43
N LEU A 669 17.51 0.27 -38.60
CA LEU A 669 16.95 -0.84 -37.85
C LEU A 669 16.50 -1.99 -38.77
N LEU A 670 16.85 -3.20 -38.40
CA LEU A 670 16.25 -4.43 -38.90
C LEU A 670 15.14 -4.86 -37.93
N ILE A 671 13.89 -4.90 -38.43
CA ILE A 671 12.71 -5.30 -37.66
C ILE A 671 12.19 -6.62 -38.23
N ARG A 672 12.02 -7.64 -37.40
CA ARG A 672 11.62 -8.99 -37.80
C ARG A 672 10.40 -9.47 -37.03
N GLY A 673 9.53 -10.22 -37.75
CA GLY A 673 8.42 -10.98 -37.22
C GLY A 673 8.62 -12.46 -37.59
N SER A 674 9.20 -13.26 -36.68
CA SER A 674 9.55 -14.64 -36.93
C SER A 674 8.50 -15.60 -36.39
N GLY A 675 7.97 -16.48 -37.21
CA GLY A 675 7.06 -17.56 -36.86
C GLY A 675 7.62 -18.93 -37.27
N PRO A 676 7.59 -19.29 -38.57
CA PRO A 676 8.14 -20.56 -39.04
C PRO A 676 9.62 -20.78 -38.68
N ALA A 677 10.40 -19.71 -38.65
CA ALA A 677 11.82 -19.75 -38.33
C ALA A 677 12.13 -20.17 -36.88
N LEU A 678 11.10 -20.25 -35.99
CA LEU A 678 11.23 -20.74 -34.62
C LEU A 678 11.16 -22.27 -34.50
N ILE A 679 10.70 -22.98 -35.52
CA ILE A 679 10.57 -24.46 -35.52
C ILE A 679 11.92 -25.18 -35.21
N PRO A 680 13.06 -24.78 -35.79
CA PRO A 680 14.36 -25.40 -35.47
C PRO A 680 14.76 -25.24 -33.99
N PHE A 681 14.24 -24.22 -33.31
CA PHE A 681 14.47 -24.00 -31.89
C PHE A 681 13.49 -24.77 -30.99
N LYS A 682 12.74 -25.73 -31.56
CA LYS A 682 11.76 -26.60 -30.87
C LYS A 682 10.60 -25.79 -30.23
N VAL A 683 10.26 -24.63 -30.75
CA VAL A 683 9.06 -23.89 -30.37
C VAL A 683 7.86 -24.56 -31.05
N SER A 684 6.91 -25.04 -30.25
CA SER A 684 5.69 -25.67 -30.75
C SER A 684 4.59 -24.63 -30.99
N GLY A 685 3.71 -24.89 -31.95
CA GLY A 685 2.58 -24.01 -32.23
C GLY A 685 2.98 -22.63 -32.75
N THR A 686 4.03 -22.57 -33.56
CA THR A 686 4.51 -21.29 -34.17
C THR A 686 3.45 -20.67 -35.10
N LEU A 687 3.43 -19.36 -35.21
CA LEU A 687 2.58 -18.62 -36.13
C LEU A 687 2.96 -18.96 -37.56
N PRO A 688 2.05 -19.47 -38.42
CA PRO A 688 2.38 -19.97 -39.76
C PRO A 688 2.84 -18.88 -40.73
N ASP A 689 2.16 -17.75 -40.75
CA ASP A 689 2.39 -16.66 -41.69
C ASP A 689 2.31 -15.28 -41.01
N PRO A 690 3.37 -14.86 -40.31
CA PRO A 690 3.39 -13.56 -39.65
C PRO A 690 3.32 -12.40 -40.64
N GLN A 691 2.40 -11.48 -40.41
CA GLN A 691 2.35 -10.13 -40.98
C GLN A 691 2.98 -9.16 -39.98
N LEU A 692 3.96 -8.39 -40.43
CA LEU A 692 4.64 -7.36 -39.64
C LEU A 692 4.21 -5.97 -40.12
N GLN A 693 3.74 -5.12 -39.23
CA GLN A 693 3.48 -3.70 -39.49
C GLN A 693 4.33 -2.83 -38.57
N LEU A 694 4.98 -1.82 -39.12
CA LEU A 694 5.67 -0.77 -38.39
C LEU A 694 4.81 0.48 -38.34
N ILE A 695 4.55 0.99 -37.15
CA ILE A 695 3.62 2.10 -36.89
C ILE A 695 4.35 3.18 -36.07
N SER A 696 4.18 4.44 -36.45
CA SER A 696 4.69 5.60 -35.71
C SER A 696 3.81 5.98 -34.52
N SER A 697 4.31 6.84 -33.62
CA SER A 697 3.55 7.42 -32.50
C SER A 697 2.30 8.21 -32.95
N ALA A 698 2.25 8.65 -34.21
CA ALA A 698 1.07 9.30 -34.81
C ALA A 698 0.06 8.28 -35.39
N ASN A 699 0.20 6.98 -35.12
CA ASN A 699 -0.58 5.88 -35.70
C ASN A 699 -0.51 5.77 -37.23
N ALA A 700 0.54 6.30 -37.85
CA ALA A 700 0.80 6.10 -39.27
C ALA A 700 1.56 4.79 -39.52
N VAL A 701 1.07 3.98 -40.46
CA VAL A 701 1.79 2.77 -40.93
C VAL A 701 2.95 3.24 -41.80
N LEU A 702 4.18 2.93 -41.36
CA LEU A 702 5.43 3.29 -42.02
C LEU A 702 5.88 2.18 -42.98
N GLY A 703 5.61 0.91 -42.67
CA GLY A 703 5.93 -0.25 -43.49
C GLY A 703 5.10 -1.46 -43.13
N THR A 704 4.87 -2.35 -44.09
CA THR A 704 4.22 -3.65 -43.91
C THR A 704 5.02 -4.71 -44.65
N SER A 705 5.21 -5.88 -44.01
CA SER A 705 5.82 -7.05 -44.63
C SER A 705 4.94 -8.28 -44.36
N GLU A 706 4.70 -9.05 -45.44
CA GLU A 706 3.94 -10.32 -45.42
C GLU A 706 4.83 -11.48 -45.87
N GLY A 707 6.11 -11.36 -45.66
CA GLY A 707 7.15 -12.29 -46.01
C GLY A 707 8.42 -11.53 -46.43
N TRP A 708 9.59 -11.94 -46.00
CA TRP A 708 10.85 -11.24 -46.30
C TRP A 708 11.35 -11.44 -47.74
N GLY A 709 10.78 -12.42 -48.44
CA GLY A 709 11.00 -12.63 -49.89
C GLY A 709 12.44 -12.94 -50.31
N GLY A 710 13.32 -13.35 -49.43
CA GLY A 710 14.72 -13.55 -49.70
C GLY A 710 15.50 -12.28 -50.01
N ASN A 711 15.05 -11.11 -49.55
CA ASN A 711 15.68 -9.83 -49.82
C ASN A 711 17.15 -9.81 -49.36
N ALA A 712 18.06 -9.53 -50.29
CA ALA A 712 19.53 -9.59 -50.06
C ALA A 712 20.01 -8.53 -49.08
N GLN A 713 19.37 -7.35 -49.04
CA GLN A 713 19.70 -6.28 -48.06
C GLN A 713 19.29 -6.69 -46.64
N ILE A 714 18.09 -7.27 -46.47
CA ILE A 714 17.65 -7.83 -45.21
C ILE A 714 18.55 -8.96 -44.76
N ALA A 715 18.95 -9.87 -45.67
CA ALA A 715 19.89 -10.94 -45.35
C ALA A 715 21.26 -10.43 -44.92
N ALA A 716 21.79 -9.40 -45.55
CA ALA A 716 23.05 -8.76 -45.19
C ALA A 716 22.95 -8.03 -43.84
N ALA A 717 21.88 -7.32 -43.60
CA ALA A 717 21.64 -6.67 -42.33
C ALA A 717 21.51 -7.70 -41.19
N ALA A 718 20.77 -8.79 -41.39
CA ALA A 718 20.66 -9.89 -40.43
C ALA A 718 22.02 -10.51 -40.08
N ALA A 719 22.86 -10.73 -41.08
CA ALA A 719 24.19 -11.25 -40.88
C ALA A 719 25.11 -10.29 -40.10
N SER A 720 25.00 -8.99 -40.37
CA SER A 720 25.83 -7.97 -39.71
C SER A 720 25.57 -7.85 -38.20
N VAL A 721 24.34 -8.20 -37.75
CA VAL A 721 23.93 -8.15 -36.35
C VAL A 721 23.83 -9.54 -35.70
N ASN A 722 24.35 -10.58 -36.33
CA ASN A 722 24.28 -11.97 -35.89
C ASN A 722 22.85 -12.47 -35.59
N ALA A 723 21.85 -11.93 -36.29
CA ALA A 723 20.50 -12.45 -36.18
C ALA A 723 20.43 -13.87 -36.76
N PHE A 724 19.71 -14.78 -36.13
CA PHE A 724 19.62 -16.17 -36.58
C PHE A 724 19.05 -16.26 -38.00
N THR A 725 19.62 -17.20 -38.78
CA THR A 725 19.30 -17.33 -40.20
C THR A 725 17.95 -18.00 -40.41
N TRP A 726 17.10 -17.43 -41.26
CA TRP A 726 15.87 -18.07 -41.69
C TRP A 726 16.12 -19.16 -42.72
N MET A 727 15.34 -20.26 -42.66
CA MET A 727 15.63 -21.50 -43.34
C MET A 727 15.57 -21.41 -44.88
N ALA A 728 14.78 -20.49 -45.43
CA ALA A 728 14.59 -20.33 -46.89
C ALA A 728 14.14 -18.91 -47.24
N ALA A 729 14.48 -18.51 -48.49
CA ALA A 729 13.99 -17.26 -49.07
C ALA A 729 12.47 -17.21 -49.22
N SER A 730 11.82 -18.38 -49.28
CA SER A 730 10.38 -18.56 -49.35
C SER A 730 9.72 -18.72 -47.97
N SER A 731 10.47 -18.52 -46.87
CA SER A 731 9.85 -18.51 -45.54
C SER A 731 8.84 -17.36 -45.44
N HIS A 732 7.71 -17.65 -44.77
CA HIS A 732 6.66 -16.64 -44.51
C HIS A 732 7.04 -15.65 -43.39
N ASP A 733 8.23 -15.80 -42.76
CA ASP A 733 8.72 -14.84 -41.78
C ASP A 733 8.81 -13.43 -42.41
N ALA A 734 8.45 -12.41 -41.63
CA ALA A 734 8.34 -11.04 -42.13
C ALA A 734 9.49 -10.16 -41.63
N ALA A 735 10.00 -9.25 -42.47
CA ALA A 735 11.02 -8.28 -42.05
C ALA A 735 10.91 -6.94 -42.78
N LEU A 736 11.40 -5.92 -42.11
CA LEU A 736 11.59 -4.55 -42.61
C LEU A 736 12.99 -4.08 -42.28
N LEU A 737 13.63 -3.33 -43.20
CA LEU A 737 14.88 -2.62 -42.92
C LEU A 737 14.63 -1.13 -43.15
N GLU A 738 14.66 -0.34 -42.07
CA GLU A 738 14.20 1.05 -42.09
C GLU A 738 15.18 1.98 -41.38
N GLY A 739 15.30 3.19 -41.88
CA GLY A 739 16.00 4.31 -41.22
C GLY A 739 14.98 5.15 -40.44
N LEU A 740 14.97 5.05 -39.14
CA LEU A 740 13.96 5.71 -38.31
C LEU A 740 14.55 6.92 -37.57
N PRO A 741 13.92 8.12 -37.64
CA PRO A 741 14.31 9.24 -36.82
C PRO A 741 14.04 9.01 -35.32
N VAL A 742 14.56 9.88 -34.48
CA VAL A 742 14.24 9.90 -33.06
C VAL A 742 12.73 9.94 -32.85
N GLY A 743 12.20 8.99 -32.08
CA GLY A 743 10.75 8.84 -31.81
C GLY A 743 10.36 7.49 -31.26
N ALA A 744 9.09 7.35 -30.94
CA ALA A 744 8.48 6.10 -30.49
C ALA A 744 7.77 5.38 -31.64
N TYR A 745 7.94 4.06 -31.69
CA TYR A 745 7.45 3.20 -32.75
C TYR A 745 6.82 1.92 -32.19
N THR A 746 6.00 1.28 -33.01
CA THR A 746 5.38 0.00 -32.65
C THR A 746 5.54 -0.99 -33.81
N ALA A 747 6.13 -2.14 -33.56
CA ALA A 747 6.09 -3.29 -34.44
C ALA A 747 4.94 -4.21 -34.00
N GLN A 748 3.99 -4.43 -34.89
CA GLN A 748 2.86 -5.35 -34.66
C GLN A 748 3.05 -6.60 -35.50
N VAL A 749 2.93 -7.77 -34.87
CA VAL A 749 2.97 -9.08 -35.53
C VAL A 749 1.63 -9.76 -35.35
N ALA A 750 0.96 -10.06 -36.47
CA ALA A 750 -0.31 -10.77 -36.54
C ALA A 750 -0.23 -11.93 -37.53
N GLY A 751 -1.16 -12.87 -37.49
CA GLY A 751 -1.31 -13.86 -38.56
C GLY A 751 -2.01 -13.25 -39.77
N GLN A 752 -1.42 -13.36 -40.96
CA GLN A 752 -1.94 -12.77 -42.20
C GLN A 752 -3.36 -13.24 -42.51
N SER A 753 -3.64 -14.51 -42.29
CA SER A 753 -4.97 -15.12 -42.54
C SER A 753 -5.86 -15.18 -41.28
N GLY A 754 -5.51 -14.45 -40.23
CA GLY A 754 -6.17 -14.55 -38.93
C GLY A 754 -5.71 -15.74 -38.11
N ASP A 755 -4.59 -16.33 -38.48
CA ASP A 755 -3.96 -17.44 -37.77
C ASP A 755 -3.44 -17.00 -36.41
N THR A 756 -3.26 -18.00 -35.55
CA THR A 756 -2.72 -17.80 -34.21
C THR A 756 -1.54 -18.72 -33.96
N GLY A 757 -0.60 -18.31 -33.13
CA GLY A 757 0.57 -19.13 -32.81
C GLY A 757 1.65 -18.33 -32.10
N VAL A 758 2.74 -18.96 -31.74
CA VAL A 758 3.88 -18.31 -31.12
C VAL A 758 4.71 -17.59 -32.20
N ALA A 759 4.96 -16.30 -31.97
CA ALA A 759 5.87 -15.50 -32.79
C ALA A 759 6.93 -14.78 -31.95
N LEU A 760 8.02 -14.37 -32.61
CA LEU A 760 9.08 -13.55 -32.04
C LEU A 760 9.17 -12.25 -32.85
N ALA A 761 8.98 -11.13 -32.18
CA ALA A 761 9.28 -9.80 -32.71
C ALA A 761 10.69 -9.41 -32.29
N GLU A 762 11.51 -8.91 -33.24
CA GLU A 762 12.89 -8.53 -32.99
C GLU A 762 13.20 -7.19 -33.64
N VAL A 763 13.98 -6.35 -32.95
CA VAL A 763 14.49 -5.06 -33.46
C VAL A 763 16.01 -5.05 -33.22
N TYR A 764 16.77 -4.85 -34.27
CA TYR A 764 18.23 -4.80 -34.24
C TYR A 764 18.74 -3.45 -34.70
N ASP A 765 19.66 -2.84 -33.95
CA ASP A 765 20.52 -1.76 -34.43
C ASP A 765 21.51 -2.29 -35.46
N THR A 766 21.42 -1.83 -36.68
CA THR A 766 22.32 -2.22 -37.81
C THR A 766 23.40 -1.20 -38.07
N THR A 767 23.62 -0.24 -37.17
CA THR A 767 24.70 0.76 -37.24
C THR A 767 26.04 0.05 -37.25
N PRO A 768 26.87 0.25 -38.29
CA PRO A 768 28.14 -0.46 -38.38
C PRO A 768 29.07 -0.15 -37.18
N ALA A 769 29.71 -1.18 -36.62
CA ALA A 769 30.66 -1.00 -35.54
C ALA A 769 31.78 -0.04 -36.00
N GLY A 770 32.02 1.01 -35.29
CA GLY A 770 33.01 2.04 -35.62
C GLY A 770 32.46 3.29 -36.31
N THR A 771 31.19 3.28 -36.70
CA THR A 771 30.50 4.53 -37.14
C THR A 771 29.62 5.15 -36.02
N TYR A 772 29.43 4.45 -34.92
CA TYR A 772 28.71 4.97 -33.79
C TYR A 772 29.41 6.18 -33.18
N ALA A 773 28.68 7.21 -32.90
CA ALA A 773 29.10 8.43 -32.21
C ALA A 773 28.08 8.81 -31.13
N ALA A 774 28.49 9.61 -30.17
CA ALA A 774 27.59 10.01 -29.06
C ALA A 774 26.30 10.70 -29.53
N ALA A 775 26.32 11.31 -30.73
CA ALA A 775 25.12 11.94 -31.33
C ALA A 775 24.29 10.95 -32.15
N THR A 776 24.69 9.70 -32.34
CA THR A 776 23.94 8.68 -33.09
C THR A 776 22.73 8.24 -32.24
N PRO A 777 21.50 8.28 -32.78
CA PRO A 777 20.34 7.71 -32.13
C PRO A 777 20.54 6.21 -31.88
N ARG A 778 19.88 5.67 -30.86
CA ARG A 778 19.97 4.25 -30.51
C ARG A 778 18.65 3.76 -29.91
N LEU A 779 18.54 2.46 -29.74
CA LEU A 779 17.44 1.86 -29.00
C LEU A 779 17.56 2.20 -27.52
N VAL A 780 16.56 2.88 -26.94
CA VAL A 780 16.57 3.25 -25.51
C VAL A 780 15.46 2.58 -24.70
N ASN A 781 14.50 1.95 -25.35
CA ASN A 781 13.40 1.23 -24.68
C ASN A 781 12.83 0.14 -25.60
N ILE A 782 12.43 -0.96 -24.97
CA ILE A 782 11.42 -1.88 -25.51
C ILE A 782 10.29 -2.04 -24.51
N SER A 783 9.08 -2.16 -25.02
CA SER A 783 7.90 -2.55 -24.24
C SER A 783 7.07 -3.56 -25.00
N THR A 784 6.68 -4.66 -24.36
CA THR A 784 5.85 -5.67 -25.00
C THR A 784 4.73 -6.12 -24.09
N ARG A 785 3.50 -6.02 -24.61
CA ARG A 785 2.30 -6.48 -23.93
C ARG A 785 1.81 -7.77 -24.56
N ALA A 786 1.63 -8.81 -23.73
CA ALA A 786 1.10 -10.08 -24.21
C ALA A 786 0.38 -10.85 -23.10
N GLN A 787 -0.33 -11.92 -23.50
CA GLN A 787 -0.90 -12.89 -22.58
C GLN A 787 0.23 -13.75 -21.98
N VAL A 788 0.32 -13.76 -20.67
CA VAL A 788 1.21 -14.63 -19.89
C VAL A 788 0.44 -15.90 -19.55
N GLY A 789 0.96 -17.04 -19.99
CA GLY A 789 0.49 -18.38 -19.63
C GLY A 789 1.40 -19.06 -18.62
N THR A 790 1.34 -20.39 -18.58
CA THR A 790 2.18 -21.23 -17.70
C THR A 790 3.20 -22.05 -18.47
N GLY A 791 4.26 -22.51 -17.81
CA GLY A 791 5.30 -23.34 -18.41
C GLY A 791 6.07 -22.61 -19.51
N GLY A 792 6.04 -23.11 -20.75
CA GLY A 792 6.72 -22.50 -21.89
C GLY A 792 6.00 -21.30 -22.50
N ASN A 793 4.78 -21.00 -22.05
CA ASN A 793 3.91 -19.94 -22.59
C ASN A 793 3.96 -18.64 -21.76
N ILE A 794 5.04 -18.43 -21.04
CA ILE A 794 5.31 -17.18 -20.30
C ILE A 794 5.75 -16.08 -21.27
N LEU A 795 5.68 -14.82 -20.83
CA LEU A 795 6.18 -13.67 -21.60
C LEU A 795 7.70 -13.59 -21.46
N ILE A 796 8.41 -13.53 -22.59
CA ILE A 796 9.88 -13.51 -22.63
C ILE A 796 10.33 -12.32 -23.47
N ALA A 797 11.15 -11.45 -22.86
CA ALA A 797 11.86 -10.38 -23.56
C ALA A 797 13.37 -10.66 -23.54
N GLY A 798 13.97 -10.62 -24.71
CA GLY A 798 15.44 -10.68 -24.89
C GLY A 798 15.99 -9.30 -25.22
N PHE A 799 17.20 -9.01 -24.75
CA PHE A 799 17.94 -7.81 -25.14
C PHE A 799 19.44 -8.04 -25.15
N VAL A 800 20.15 -7.27 -25.95
CA VAL A 800 21.61 -7.35 -26.05
C VAL A 800 22.20 -5.98 -25.75
N ILE A 801 23.13 -5.97 -24.82
CA ILE A 801 23.98 -4.82 -24.55
C ILE A 801 25.24 -4.97 -25.42
N GLY A 802 25.41 -4.06 -26.37
CA GLY A 802 26.61 -3.93 -27.19
C GLY A 802 27.58 -2.88 -26.61
N GLY A 803 28.66 -2.60 -27.34
CA GLY A 803 29.68 -1.65 -26.89
C GLY A 803 30.83 -2.30 -26.12
N THR A 804 31.60 -1.47 -25.42
CA THR A 804 32.83 -1.88 -24.70
C THR A 804 32.73 -1.65 -23.18
N THR A 805 31.62 -1.08 -22.70
CA THR A 805 31.36 -0.82 -21.28
C THR A 805 30.04 -1.41 -20.87
N ALA A 806 29.79 -1.53 -19.57
CA ALA A 806 28.50 -1.91 -19.05
C ALA A 806 27.44 -0.80 -19.29
N GLU A 807 26.16 -1.18 -19.26
CA GLU A 807 25.01 -0.29 -19.38
C GLU A 807 24.03 -0.56 -18.26
N THR A 808 23.43 0.50 -17.71
CA THR A 808 22.37 0.36 -16.70
C THR A 808 21.01 0.26 -17.37
N VAL A 809 20.24 -0.73 -16.96
CA VAL A 809 18.89 -0.97 -17.45
C VAL A 809 17.88 -1.05 -16.30
N LEU A 810 16.72 -0.47 -16.52
CA LEU A 810 15.52 -0.69 -15.70
C LEU A 810 14.62 -1.70 -16.43
N VAL A 811 14.38 -2.86 -15.83
CA VAL A 811 13.48 -3.89 -16.36
C VAL A 811 12.23 -3.93 -15.50
N ARG A 812 11.04 -3.80 -16.12
CA ARG A 812 9.76 -3.74 -15.44
C ARG A 812 8.81 -4.81 -15.97
N ALA A 813 8.03 -5.41 -15.08
CA ALA A 813 6.93 -6.32 -15.40
C ALA A 813 5.66 -5.81 -14.75
N SER A 814 4.79 -5.21 -15.58
CA SER A 814 3.54 -4.59 -15.15
C SER A 814 2.35 -5.51 -15.41
N GLY A 815 1.59 -5.81 -14.39
CA GLY A 815 0.31 -6.53 -14.46
C GLY A 815 -0.81 -5.64 -13.91
N PRO A 816 -0.97 -5.51 -12.58
CA PRO A 816 -1.99 -4.66 -11.97
C PRO A 816 -1.89 -3.19 -12.37
N ALA A 817 -0.69 -2.67 -12.58
CA ALA A 817 -0.46 -1.32 -13.06
C ALA A 817 -1.04 -1.02 -14.46
N LEU A 818 -1.51 -2.04 -15.19
CA LEU A 818 -2.18 -1.86 -16.49
C LEU A 818 -3.69 -1.61 -16.38
N VAL A 819 -4.29 -1.85 -15.22
CA VAL A 819 -5.73 -1.67 -15.00
C VAL A 819 -6.20 -0.23 -15.30
N PRO A 820 -5.48 0.84 -14.86
CA PRO A 820 -5.85 2.21 -15.21
C PRO A 820 -5.90 2.50 -16.71
N PHE A 821 -5.15 1.73 -17.53
CA PHE A 821 -5.15 1.81 -18.99
C PHE A 821 -6.25 0.97 -19.66
N LYS A 822 -7.26 0.53 -18.87
CA LYS A 822 -8.42 -0.27 -19.35
C LYS A 822 -8.01 -1.64 -19.94
N VAL A 823 -6.91 -2.19 -19.50
CA VAL A 823 -6.50 -3.56 -19.83
C VAL A 823 -7.25 -4.50 -18.87
N SER A 824 -8.12 -5.34 -19.41
CA SER A 824 -8.84 -6.34 -18.63
C SER A 824 -8.07 -7.67 -18.58
N GLY A 825 -8.24 -8.45 -17.51
CA GLY A 825 -7.59 -9.74 -17.34
C GLY A 825 -6.08 -9.64 -17.17
N THR A 826 -5.61 -8.62 -16.46
CA THR A 826 -4.18 -8.43 -16.15
C THR A 826 -3.66 -9.52 -15.25
N LEU A 827 -2.37 -9.85 -15.37
CA LEU A 827 -1.67 -10.78 -14.48
C LEU A 827 -1.65 -10.19 -13.07
N ALA A 828 -2.07 -10.96 -12.07
CA ALA A 828 -2.30 -10.44 -10.73
C ALA A 828 -1.00 -10.17 -9.94
N ASP A 829 -0.01 -11.08 -10.06
CA ASP A 829 1.25 -11.03 -9.33
C ASP A 829 2.45 -11.39 -10.24
N PRO A 830 2.90 -10.46 -11.10
CA PRO A 830 4.01 -10.71 -12.00
C PRO A 830 5.31 -11.03 -11.24
N GLN A 831 5.92 -12.18 -11.53
CA GLN A 831 7.27 -12.52 -11.14
C GLN A 831 8.21 -12.24 -12.31
N LEU A 832 9.25 -11.43 -12.08
CA LEU A 832 10.29 -11.10 -13.04
C LEU A 832 11.57 -11.85 -12.72
N LYS A 833 12.12 -12.58 -13.71
CA LYS A 833 13.42 -13.24 -13.62
C LYS A 833 14.33 -12.75 -14.75
N LEU A 834 15.54 -12.34 -14.40
CA LEU A 834 16.55 -11.94 -15.38
C LEU A 834 17.65 -12.98 -15.48
N TYR A 835 17.95 -13.40 -16.71
CA TYR A 835 19.01 -14.38 -17.03
C TYR A 835 20.05 -13.77 -17.97
N GLN A 836 21.30 -14.15 -17.78
CA GLN A 836 22.37 -13.92 -18.75
C GLN A 836 22.54 -15.18 -19.62
N SER A 837 22.60 -14.99 -20.93
CA SER A 837 22.93 -16.08 -21.85
C SER A 837 24.43 -16.28 -21.90
N ASN A 838 24.89 -17.51 -21.71
CA ASN A 838 26.28 -17.86 -21.73
C ASN A 838 26.72 -18.32 -23.13
N PRO A 839 28.01 -18.20 -23.48
CA PRO A 839 28.54 -18.66 -24.78
C PRO A 839 28.37 -20.16 -25.05
N ASP A 840 28.22 -20.97 -24.01
CA ASP A 840 27.98 -22.42 -24.11
C ASP A 840 26.50 -22.79 -24.36
N GLY A 841 25.62 -21.79 -24.47
CA GLY A 841 24.17 -21.95 -24.68
C GLY A 841 23.38 -22.17 -23.39
N SER A 842 24.06 -22.20 -22.25
CA SER A 842 23.38 -22.19 -20.94
C SER A 842 22.90 -20.77 -20.56
N SER A 843 22.10 -20.67 -19.50
CA SER A 843 21.67 -19.38 -18.96
C SER A 843 21.90 -19.32 -17.45
N THR A 844 22.44 -18.22 -16.97
CA THR A 844 22.67 -17.96 -15.56
C THR A 844 21.56 -17.03 -15.04
N LEU A 845 20.82 -17.44 -14.02
CA LEU A 845 19.87 -16.55 -13.33
C LEU A 845 20.67 -15.49 -12.56
N LEU A 846 20.43 -14.22 -12.89
CA LEU A 846 21.07 -13.09 -12.22
C LEU A 846 20.24 -12.63 -11.03
N GLN A 847 18.93 -12.42 -11.24
CA GLN A 847 18.05 -11.89 -10.19
C GLN A 847 16.58 -12.28 -10.42
N THR A 848 15.83 -12.33 -9.33
CA THR A 848 14.37 -12.54 -9.32
C THR A 848 13.74 -11.44 -8.48
N ASN A 849 12.62 -10.91 -8.96
CA ASN A 849 11.79 -9.97 -8.20
C ASN A 849 10.31 -10.42 -8.26
N THR A 850 9.62 -10.31 -7.11
CA THR A 850 8.19 -10.59 -6.96
C THR A 850 7.56 -9.45 -6.15
N GLY A 851 7.41 -8.30 -6.79
CA GLY A 851 6.97 -7.06 -6.18
C GLY A 851 8.12 -6.08 -5.98
N TRP A 852 8.00 -4.89 -6.58
CA TRP A 852 9.06 -3.86 -6.53
C TRP A 852 9.21 -3.18 -5.16
N GLY A 853 8.22 -3.39 -4.23
CA GLY A 853 8.31 -2.95 -2.84
C GLY A 853 8.31 -1.44 -2.60
N GLY A 854 8.03 -0.63 -3.62
CA GLY A 854 8.13 0.82 -3.50
C GLY A 854 9.56 1.35 -3.44
N ASP A 855 10.51 0.60 -4.01
CA ASP A 855 11.93 0.97 -4.02
C ASP A 855 12.12 2.40 -4.57
N PRO A 856 12.69 3.33 -3.77
CA PRO A 856 12.82 4.74 -4.16
C PRO A 856 13.78 4.94 -5.35
N GLU A 857 14.78 4.08 -5.51
CA GLU A 857 15.75 4.18 -6.60
C GLU A 857 15.09 3.74 -7.92
N ILE A 858 14.33 2.66 -7.89
CA ILE A 858 13.49 2.21 -9.02
C ILE A 858 12.47 3.30 -9.38
N ALA A 859 11.83 3.93 -8.40
CA ALA A 859 10.86 5.01 -8.65
C ALA A 859 11.52 6.23 -9.31
N ALA A 860 12.69 6.63 -8.82
CA ALA A 860 13.46 7.76 -9.37
C ALA A 860 13.87 7.49 -10.82
N GLU A 861 14.43 6.31 -11.10
CA GLU A 861 14.89 5.94 -12.44
C GLU A 861 13.73 5.72 -13.41
N ALA A 862 12.59 5.17 -12.96
CA ALA A 862 11.37 5.08 -13.76
C ALA A 862 10.89 6.47 -14.20
N THR A 863 10.95 7.46 -13.30
CA THR A 863 10.63 8.86 -13.63
C THR A 863 11.61 9.43 -14.63
N ARG A 864 12.91 9.18 -14.48
CA ARG A 864 13.98 9.69 -15.36
C ARG A 864 13.87 9.16 -16.79
N VAL A 865 13.51 7.88 -16.97
CA VAL A 865 13.32 7.27 -18.29
C VAL A 865 11.90 7.47 -18.84
N ALA A 866 11.08 8.32 -18.19
CA ALA A 866 9.68 8.59 -18.54
C ALA A 866 8.79 7.34 -18.62
N ALA A 867 9.09 6.32 -17.81
CA ALA A 867 8.22 5.16 -17.66
C ALA A 867 6.94 5.57 -16.93
N PHE A 868 5.79 5.01 -17.31
CA PHE A 868 4.52 5.35 -16.64
C PHE A 868 4.56 4.96 -15.16
N SER A 869 3.95 5.80 -14.33
CA SER A 869 3.94 5.60 -12.88
C SER A 869 3.09 4.38 -12.50
N TRP A 870 3.58 3.56 -11.59
CA TRP A 870 2.79 2.59 -10.86
C TRP A 870 2.10 3.29 -9.70
N GLY A 871 0.78 3.31 -9.68
CA GLY A 871 -0.01 4.14 -8.77
C GLY A 871 0.12 3.84 -7.27
N SER A 872 0.91 2.85 -6.87
CA SER A 872 1.15 2.48 -5.46
C SER A 872 2.48 1.75 -5.30
N SER A 873 3.18 2.05 -4.21
CA SER A 873 4.37 1.29 -3.77
C SER A 873 4.04 -0.17 -3.38
N ALA A 874 2.78 -0.45 -3.06
CA ALA A 874 2.31 -1.77 -2.67
C ALA A 874 1.76 -2.61 -3.83
N THR A 875 1.84 -2.11 -5.09
CA THR A 875 1.44 -2.94 -6.24
C THR A 875 2.39 -4.14 -6.38
N PRO A 876 1.87 -5.34 -6.69
CA PRO A 876 2.70 -6.53 -6.88
C PRO A 876 3.46 -6.54 -8.22
N ASP A 877 3.43 -5.45 -8.98
CA ASP A 877 4.27 -5.31 -10.16
C ASP A 877 5.75 -5.43 -9.81
N SER A 878 6.56 -5.97 -10.72
CA SER A 878 7.96 -6.32 -10.44
C SER A 878 8.94 -5.46 -11.25
N ALA A 879 10.06 -5.06 -10.64
CA ALA A 879 11.12 -4.33 -11.31
C ALA A 879 12.53 -4.72 -10.84
N LEU A 880 13.51 -4.51 -11.72
CA LEU A 880 14.93 -4.68 -11.46
C LEU A 880 15.69 -3.50 -12.07
N LEU A 881 16.63 -2.93 -11.32
CA LEU A 881 17.55 -1.89 -11.77
C LEU A 881 18.98 -2.42 -11.65
N LEU A 882 19.69 -2.55 -12.77
CA LEU A 882 20.97 -3.27 -12.83
C LEU A 882 21.93 -2.66 -13.85
N THR A 883 23.22 -2.57 -13.49
CA THR A 883 24.29 -2.33 -14.45
C THR A 883 24.85 -3.64 -14.97
N LEU A 884 24.72 -3.88 -16.27
CA LEU A 884 25.02 -5.15 -16.92
C LEU A 884 26.17 -4.98 -17.93
N PRO A 885 27.18 -5.87 -17.95
CA PRO A 885 28.22 -5.85 -18.96
C PRO A 885 27.69 -6.16 -20.38
N PRO A 886 28.48 -5.88 -21.46
CA PRO A 886 28.11 -6.31 -22.80
C PRO A 886 27.80 -7.79 -22.84
N GLY A 887 26.63 -8.16 -23.44
CA GLY A 887 26.16 -9.55 -23.47
C GLY A 887 24.70 -9.65 -23.86
N ALA A 888 24.19 -10.88 -23.94
CA ALA A 888 22.80 -11.19 -24.22
C ALA A 888 22.05 -11.58 -22.93
N TYR A 889 20.85 -11.03 -22.76
CA TYR A 889 20.03 -11.19 -21.56
C TYR A 889 18.60 -11.58 -21.91
N THR A 890 17.96 -12.28 -20.99
CA THR A 890 16.57 -12.70 -21.11
C THR A 890 15.80 -12.39 -19.83
N ALA A 891 14.79 -11.56 -19.94
CA ALA A 891 13.83 -11.28 -18.89
C ALA A 891 12.55 -12.12 -19.10
N GLN A 892 12.14 -12.85 -18.08
CA GLN A 892 10.96 -13.73 -18.09
C GLN A 892 9.92 -13.22 -17.09
N VAL A 893 8.66 -13.14 -17.54
CA VAL A 893 7.52 -12.77 -16.71
C VAL A 893 6.55 -13.94 -16.63
N ALA A 894 6.27 -14.37 -15.41
CA ALA A 894 5.28 -15.40 -15.08
C ALA A 894 4.42 -14.95 -13.91
N GLY A 895 3.29 -15.57 -13.66
CA GLY A 895 2.54 -15.40 -12.42
C GLY A 895 3.27 -16.06 -11.25
N ALA A 896 3.52 -15.34 -10.15
CA ALA A 896 4.21 -15.86 -8.98
C ALA A 896 3.47 -17.04 -8.35
N SER A 897 2.13 -16.97 -8.36
CA SER A 897 1.22 -18.03 -7.89
C SER A 897 0.83 -19.04 -8.96
N GLY A 898 1.44 -18.97 -10.16
CA GLY A 898 1.11 -19.83 -11.30
C GLY A 898 -0.16 -19.40 -12.03
N ASP A 899 -0.67 -18.20 -11.76
CA ASP A 899 -1.79 -17.57 -12.45
C ASP A 899 -1.39 -17.09 -13.85
N THR A 900 -2.41 -16.69 -14.62
CA THR A 900 -2.27 -16.25 -16.02
C THR A 900 -2.99 -14.93 -16.23
N GLY A 901 -2.51 -14.11 -17.13
CA GLY A 901 -3.12 -12.82 -17.43
C GLY A 901 -2.29 -11.98 -18.38
N ILE A 902 -2.77 -10.79 -18.69
CA ILE A 902 -2.04 -9.86 -19.54
C ILE A 902 -0.98 -9.12 -18.70
N ALA A 903 0.27 -9.14 -19.17
CA ALA A 903 1.33 -8.34 -18.60
C ALA A 903 2.07 -7.53 -19.68
N LEU A 904 2.73 -6.45 -19.25
CA LEU A 904 3.64 -5.64 -20.03
C LEU A 904 5.04 -5.83 -19.45
N ILE A 905 5.98 -6.23 -20.28
CA ILE A 905 7.41 -6.18 -19.96
C ILE A 905 8.05 -4.97 -20.62
N GLU A 906 8.89 -4.27 -19.91
CA GLU A 906 9.59 -3.08 -20.38
C GLU A 906 11.06 -3.17 -20.02
N VAL A 907 11.94 -2.79 -20.92
CA VAL A 907 13.38 -2.61 -20.68
C VAL A 907 13.75 -1.19 -21.10
N TYR A 908 14.31 -0.42 -20.21
CA TYR A 908 14.76 0.94 -20.44
C TYR A 908 16.29 1.03 -20.26
N GLU A 909 16.97 1.73 -21.15
CA GLU A 909 18.33 2.19 -20.94
C GLU A 909 18.29 3.38 -19.95
N VAL A 910 19.07 3.30 -18.88
CA VAL A 910 19.15 4.33 -17.84
C VAL A 910 20.43 5.13 -18.00
N GLN A 911 20.32 6.42 -18.34
CA GLN A 911 21.45 7.31 -18.63
C GLN A 911 21.68 8.35 -17.52
#